data_f40e98ca5b1b465a2035425a8b9b3cc6
#
_entry.id   f40e98ca5b1b465a2035425a8b9b3cc6
#
_cell.length_a   1.000
_cell.length_b   1.000
_cell.length_c   1.000
_cell.angle_alpha   90.00
_cell.angle_beta   90.00
_cell.angle_gamma   90.00
#
_symmetry.space_group_name_H-M   'P 1'
#
loop_
_entity.id
_entity.type
_entity.pdbx_description
1 polymer ?
#
loop_
_entity_poly.entity_id
_entity_poly.type
_entity_poly.pdbx_seq_one_letter_code
_entity_poly.pdbx_strand_id
1 'polypeptide(L)'
;MMRAIASLLFSTLFLSLIGQVTEVPKILQFSKKEYLAQNQNWDIAQGKDHLMYFANTGGLLMYDGVRWVLEKLPHKQVIRSVFCSTDGRIYTGAYGAAGYWEKGNKNRLKYTSLLDTIPVEQASTEEYWHIVQVGKAVIFQSFSLIIVFDGEKTRAIKPPGNTMFAQLVGNQLILPTIYDGLFYFSPNGSFNKISGSEIFSGKRVASILPAQQGGFLVCTQNSGIYAFQDGHFTQWKSNVNEELEKWQLNKAIQMANGDYVFGTILNGIFVTDRNGTIRYHINKENGLQNNTVLSLFEDEANNLWVGMDKGIDLVAMNSPLIFYQDKSGEIGTVYAALLFEHRLYIGSNQGLFYKPFPPAAHETFTLVNGTQGQVWQLKAFDNQLIGGHNAGTFCIKNGQPAFLTTRTGSYCSVAHPTQNNLLLQGTYTGIIVLEKNAKGEWAFRNELAGYNQPARSLCFDAQGHLWVKQPRNNLTMLTLDKDARQVSGLKAFENGEDFHSKLYLELLKFGPDFFIQADSLFLQLDPTSETLRFAKLPDNIHQQPANFKLVPGKAGEWFKVFPNKVVFIQEDKATELYVTLPFDNEQIIPLNDSIYLFCEEEGYGLFNTRLTGQYPARVLTDPFITAVFIHGDSSLLQNGGNGGKLMILQPWENNLKFNFTQPLYLRQPDLRYRLSGFDEKWSPFGNIYEKEYTNLPPGKYAFEVEAQDSGKSCSFDFVIRKRWYQALWLKIISVLLVLLFSRLLVKIHDHRLDMQKRKLQLEKERELQQQRIQARNERLQDEILNKNRKLADSTMELVRKNEMLQKIKDDLTKLESAKENERPVKAIRHLSHLIDSHINSDDDWKVFESNFNLLHDQFFKRLKETYPHLTPGDLRLAAYLKMNLSSKEIASLLNISVRGIENKRYRLRTKMNLDKEVNLTEFLMEF
;
A
#
# COMPACT_ATOMS: atom_id res chain seq x y z
N MET A 1 -25.52 -15.90 49.54
CA MET A 1 -24.25 -16.62 49.39
C MET A 1 -24.29 -17.64 48.25
N MET A 2 -25.30 -18.54 48.14
CA MET A 2 -25.40 -19.47 46.99
C MET A 2 -25.59 -18.83 45.60
N ARG A 3 -26.27 -17.69 45.47
CA ARG A 3 -26.39 -16.94 44.18
C ARG A 3 -25.12 -16.26 43.75
N ALA A 4 -24.26 -15.84 44.70
CA ALA A 4 -22.96 -15.25 44.38
C ALA A 4 -21.93 -16.33 43.94
N ILE A 5 -22.01 -17.53 44.50
CA ILE A 5 -21.14 -18.65 44.13
C ILE A 5 -21.57 -19.22 42.75
N ALA A 6 -22.85 -19.28 42.45
CA ALA A 6 -23.34 -19.65 41.11
C ALA A 6 -22.93 -18.62 40.02
N SER A 7 -22.95 -17.33 40.36
CA SER A 7 -22.50 -16.27 39.42
C SER A 7 -20.99 -16.31 39.20
N LEU A 8 -20.21 -16.65 40.24
CA LEU A 8 -18.75 -16.79 40.10
C LEU A 8 -18.36 -18.09 39.34
N LEU A 9 -19.08 -19.18 39.57
CA LEU A 9 -18.89 -20.42 38.78
C LEU A 9 -19.33 -20.27 37.32
N PHE A 10 -20.39 -19.47 37.05
CA PHE A 10 -20.80 -19.16 35.67
C PHE A 10 -19.81 -18.23 34.96
N SER A 11 -19.15 -17.31 35.67
CA SER A 11 -18.13 -16.44 35.09
C SER A 11 -16.79 -17.15 34.85
N THR A 12 -16.47 -18.18 35.61
CA THR A 12 -15.25 -18.99 35.41
C THR A 12 -15.43 -20.11 34.37
N LEU A 13 -16.65 -20.57 34.11
CA LEU A 13 -16.93 -21.50 33.00
C LEU A 13 -16.96 -20.85 31.62
N PHE A 14 -17.12 -19.53 31.52
CA PHE A 14 -17.06 -18.80 30.24
C PHE A 14 -15.64 -18.48 29.76
N LEU A 15 -14.60 -18.81 30.53
CA LEU A 15 -13.20 -18.55 30.18
C LEU A 15 -12.46 -19.78 29.62
N SER A 16 -13.09 -20.91 29.46
CA SER A 16 -12.40 -22.15 29.04
C SER A 16 -12.90 -22.80 27.74
N LEU A 17 -13.68 -22.05 26.92
CA LEU A 17 -14.02 -22.46 25.55
C LEU A 17 -13.55 -21.39 24.57
N ILE A 18 -12.25 -21.06 24.59
CA ILE A 18 -11.63 -20.39 23.48
C ILE A 18 -11.28 -21.49 22.47
N GLY A 19 -12.23 -21.84 21.63
CA GLY A 19 -11.96 -22.52 20.38
C GLY A 19 -10.97 -21.67 19.58
N GLN A 20 -10.16 -22.27 18.72
CA GLN A 20 -9.23 -21.56 17.85
C GLN A 20 -10.01 -20.48 17.09
N VAL A 21 -9.66 -19.23 17.38
CA VAL A 21 -10.28 -18.05 16.76
C VAL A 21 -9.88 -18.06 15.31
N THR A 22 -10.83 -17.97 14.40
CA THR A 22 -10.58 -17.89 12.95
C THR A 22 -10.05 -16.52 12.54
N GLU A 23 -10.33 -15.52 13.36
CA GLU A 23 -9.86 -14.15 13.22
C GLU A 23 -8.44 -14.02 13.80
N VAL A 24 -7.55 -13.40 13.03
CA VAL A 24 -6.13 -13.22 13.39
C VAL A 24 -5.75 -11.75 13.33
N PRO A 25 -4.67 -11.33 14.03
CA PRO A 25 -4.12 -9.99 13.85
C PRO A 25 -3.80 -9.71 12.38
N LYS A 26 -3.77 -8.42 12.00
CA LYS A 26 -3.42 -8.02 10.62
C LYS A 26 -2.05 -8.56 10.24
N ILE A 27 -1.95 -9.13 9.05
CA ILE A 27 -0.73 -9.70 8.51
C ILE A 27 -0.36 -8.95 7.23
N LEU A 28 0.83 -8.37 7.22
CA LEU A 28 1.44 -7.81 6.03
C LEU A 28 2.40 -8.84 5.45
N GLN A 29 2.20 -9.19 4.20
CA GLN A 29 2.97 -10.20 3.50
C GLN A 29 3.98 -9.54 2.56
N PHE A 30 5.27 -9.83 2.75
CA PHE A 30 6.34 -9.37 1.86
C PHE A 30 6.82 -10.55 1.01
N SER A 31 6.50 -10.49 -0.26
CA SER A 31 6.85 -11.54 -1.20
C SER A 31 8.25 -11.35 -1.78
N LYS A 32 8.83 -12.42 -2.32
CA LYS A 32 10.10 -12.36 -3.05
C LYS A 32 10.11 -11.30 -4.16
N LYS A 33 8.96 -11.01 -4.77
CA LYS A 33 8.85 -9.99 -5.82
C LYS A 33 9.04 -8.58 -5.30
N GLU A 34 8.69 -8.35 -4.03
CA GLU A 34 8.82 -7.05 -3.36
C GLU A 34 10.24 -6.84 -2.84
N TYR A 35 10.80 -7.82 -2.11
CA TYR A 35 12.14 -7.66 -1.53
C TYR A 35 13.29 -8.08 -2.47
N LEU A 36 13.02 -8.60 -3.67
CA LEU A 36 13.98 -8.89 -4.74
C LEU A 36 15.19 -9.72 -4.29
N ALA A 37 15.01 -10.65 -3.33
CA ALA A 37 16.02 -11.53 -2.80
C ALA A 37 15.60 -13.01 -2.93
N GLN A 38 16.22 -13.95 -2.19
CA GLN A 38 15.85 -15.36 -2.20
C GLN A 38 14.68 -15.65 -1.24
N ASN A 39 14.05 -16.81 -1.37
CA ASN A 39 12.84 -17.15 -0.64
C ASN A 39 13.02 -17.26 0.87
N GLN A 40 14.11 -17.91 1.31
CA GLN A 40 14.32 -18.33 2.70
C GLN A 40 14.89 -17.19 3.54
N ASN A 41 14.28 -16.98 4.71
CA ASN A 41 14.68 -15.97 5.68
C ASN A 41 14.97 -16.66 7.02
N TRP A 42 16.25 -16.89 7.28
CA TRP A 42 16.76 -17.80 8.32
C TRP A 42 16.77 -17.17 9.71
N ASP A 43 16.96 -15.86 9.78
CA ASP A 43 17.01 -15.12 11.04
C ASP A 43 16.62 -13.65 10.82
N ILE A 44 16.19 -12.95 11.88
CA ILE A 44 15.68 -11.58 11.83
C ILE A 44 16.22 -10.81 13.02
N ALA A 45 16.64 -9.57 12.80
CA ALA A 45 17.04 -8.65 13.85
C ALA A 45 16.63 -7.23 13.52
N GLN A 46 16.42 -6.39 14.54
CA GLN A 46 16.23 -4.96 14.37
C GLN A 46 17.48 -4.21 14.82
N GLY A 47 17.93 -3.26 14.01
CA GLY A 47 19.08 -2.43 14.29
C GLY A 47 18.76 -1.26 15.20
N LYS A 48 19.78 -0.67 15.81
CA LYS A 48 19.69 0.58 16.58
C LYS A 48 19.22 1.77 15.72
N ASP A 49 19.34 1.65 14.43
CA ASP A 49 18.82 2.59 13.43
C ASP A 49 17.34 2.32 13.08
N HIS A 50 16.68 1.47 13.87
CA HIS A 50 15.32 1.00 13.71
C HIS A 50 15.05 0.24 12.41
N LEU A 51 16.07 -0.08 11.58
CA LEU A 51 15.90 -0.88 10.37
C LEU A 51 15.78 -2.37 10.71
N MET A 52 15.03 -3.08 9.86
CA MET A 52 14.95 -4.54 9.95
C MET A 52 16.02 -5.18 9.08
N TYR A 53 16.67 -6.21 9.63
CA TYR A 53 17.72 -6.99 8.99
C TYR A 53 17.33 -8.46 8.97
N PHE A 54 17.48 -9.09 7.80
CA PHE A 54 17.12 -10.49 7.60
C PHE A 54 18.31 -11.27 7.06
N ALA A 55 18.59 -12.40 7.69
CA ALA A 55 19.52 -13.40 7.15
C ALA A 55 18.83 -14.15 6.01
N ASN A 56 19.01 -13.67 4.80
CA ASN A 56 18.39 -14.24 3.60
C ASN A 56 19.38 -15.13 2.85
N THR A 57 18.90 -16.15 2.16
CA THR A 57 19.73 -17.01 1.30
C THR A 57 20.50 -16.20 0.25
N GLY A 58 20.02 -15.03 -0.15
CA GLY A 58 20.68 -14.15 -1.11
C GLY A 58 21.73 -13.22 -0.52
N GLY A 59 21.78 -13.03 0.81
CA GLY A 59 22.65 -12.09 1.50
C GLY A 59 21.98 -11.46 2.74
N LEU A 60 22.53 -10.35 3.21
CA LEU A 60 21.92 -9.52 4.25
C LEU A 60 20.85 -8.63 3.61
N LEU A 61 19.60 -8.94 3.89
CA LEU A 61 18.48 -8.18 3.39
C LEU A 61 18.05 -7.15 4.44
N MET A 62 17.86 -5.90 4.04
CA MET A 62 17.50 -4.78 4.90
C MET A 62 16.18 -4.18 4.45
N TYR A 63 15.39 -3.71 5.43
CA TYR A 63 14.12 -3.03 5.19
C TYR A 63 14.00 -1.76 6.03
N ASP A 64 13.72 -0.63 5.38
CA ASP A 64 13.61 0.68 6.03
C ASP A 64 12.16 1.15 6.26
N GLY A 65 11.18 0.25 6.06
CA GLY A 65 9.75 0.54 6.09
C GLY A 65 9.16 0.90 4.71
N VAL A 66 10.03 1.20 3.73
CA VAL A 66 9.65 1.57 2.36
C VAL A 66 10.42 0.76 1.33
N ARG A 67 11.74 0.60 1.53
CA ARG A 67 12.64 -0.01 0.54
C ARG A 67 13.35 -1.23 1.10
N TRP A 68 13.52 -2.19 0.23
CA TRP A 68 14.33 -3.38 0.46
C TRP A 68 15.71 -3.23 -0.20
N VAL A 69 16.76 -3.54 0.53
CA VAL A 69 18.15 -3.50 0.04
C VAL A 69 18.84 -4.81 0.38
N LEU A 70 19.49 -5.43 -0.60
CA LEU A 70 20.23 -6.68 -0.43
C LEU A 70 21.72 -6.45 -0.53
N GLU A 71 22.44 -6.67 0.56
CA GLU A 71 23.91 -6.68 0.60
C GLU A 71 24.45 -8.12 0.57
N LYS A 72 25.50 -8.35 -0.20
CA LYS A 72 26.08 -9.70 -0.36
C LYS A 72 27.43 -9.80 0.31
N LEU A 73 27.69 -10.93 0.95
CA LEU A 73 29.03 -11.28 1.39
C LEU A 73 30.01 -11.34 0.21
N PRO A 74 31.31 -11.10 0.42
CA PRO A 74 32.32 -11.08 -0.67
C PRO A 74 32.30 -12.32 -1.57
N HIS A 75 32.04 -13.49 -1.01
CA HIS A 75 31.95 -14.76 -1.75
C HIS A 75 30.53 -15.24 -1.98
N LYS A 76 29.51 -14.36 -1.77
CA LYS A 76 28.09 -14.64 -1.99
C LYS A 76 27.56 -15.85 -1.21
N GLN A 77 28.12 -16.10 0.01
CA GLN A 77 27.60 -17.17 0.88
C GLN A 77 26.17 -16.86 1.36
N VAL A 78 25.46 -17.93 1.68
CA VAL A 78 24.14 -17.85 2.32
C VAL A 78 24.31 -17.38 3.76
N ILE A 79 23.63 -16.30 4.13
CA ILE A 79 23.59 -15.84 5.53
C ILE A 79 22.54 -16.65 6.28
N ARG A 80 22.95 -17.24 7.42
CA ARG A 80 22.11 -18.09 8.28
C ARG A 80 21.65 -17.39 9.55
N SER A 81 22.43 -16.47 10.04
CA SER A 81 22.12 -15.75 11.27
C SER A 81 22.46 -14.27 11.16
N VAL A 82 21.69 -13.45 11.83
CA VAL A 82 21.89 -12.01 11.92
C VAL A 82 21.61 -11.53 13.34
N PHE A 83 22.47 -10.66 13.84
CA PHE A 83 22.33 -10.06 15.16
C PHE A 83 22.74 -8.59 15.11
N CYS A 84 21.91 -7.70 15.63
CA CYS A 84 22.22 -6.28 15.74
C CYS A 84 22.65 -5.96 17.17
N SER A 85 23.89 -5.50 17.32
CA SER A 85 24.45 -5.15 18.63
C SER A 85 24.09 -3.71 19.02
N THR A 86 24.14 -3.46 20.32
CA THR A 86 23.95 -2.11 20.89
C THR A 86 25.02 -1.10 20.50
N ASP A 87 26.18 -1.52 19.97
CA ASP A 87 27.21 -0.66 19.40
C ASP A 87 26.91 -0.19 17.96
N GLY A 88 25.84 -0.71 17.34
CA GLY A 88 25.41 -0.39 15.98
C GLY A 88 26.02 -1.26 14.89
N ARG A 89 26.80 -2.27 15.24
CA ARG A 89 27.30 -3.29 14.31
C ARG A 89 26.24 -4.34 14.04
N ILE A 90 26.21 -4.84 12.80
CA ILE A 90 25.32 -5.92 12.37
C ILE A 90 26.21 -7.15 12.17
N TYR A 91 26.04 -8.15 13.03
CA TYR A 91 26.79 -9.39 12.96
C TYR A 91 26.06 -10.39 12.10
N THR A 92 26.80 -11.12 11.22
CA THR A 92 26.25 -12.16 10.37
C THR A 92 27.08 -13.43 10.39
N GLY A 93 26.38 -14.56 10.43
CA GLY A 93 26.94 -15.90 10.31
C GLY A 93 26.49 -16.57 9.03
N ALA A 94 27.44 -17.25 8.36
CA ALA A 94 27.27 -17.94 7.09
C ALA A 94 28.16 -19.18 7.02
N TYR A 95 28.12 -19.94 5.93
CA TYR A 95 29.09 -21.01 5.69
C TYR A 95 30.49 -20.44 5.48
N GLY A 96 31.42 -20.82 6.33
CA GLY A 96 32.81 -20.35 6.31
C GLY A 96 32.97 -18.83 6.50
N ALA A 97 31.97 -18.17 7.05
CA ALA A 97 32.00 -16.72 7.28
C ALA A 97 31.26 -16.35 8.58
N ALA A 98 32.00 -15.68 9.48
CA ALA A 98 31.46 -15.02 10.65
C ALA A 98 32.11 -13.64 10.74
N GLY A 99 31.31 -12.60 10.89
CA GLY A 99 31.82 -11.24 10.89
C GLY A 99 30.75 -10.21 11.15
N TYR A 100 31.09 -8.97 10.94
CA TYR A 100 30.16 -7.87 11.14
C TYR A 100 30.19 -6.87 9.99
N TRP A 101 29.09 -6.16 9.88
CA TRP A 101 28.92 -5.04 8.97
C TRP A 101 28.88 -3.75 9.77
N GLU A 102 29.60 -2.76 9.26
CA GLU A 102 29.58 -1.40 9.78
C GLU A 102 29.42 -0.40 8.63
N LYS A 103 28.91 0.78 8.94
CA LYS A 103 28.78 1.85 7.96
C LYS A 103 30.16 2.39 7.59
N GLY A 104 30.61 2.08 6.40
CA GLY A 104 31.89 2.55 5.86
C GLY A 104 31.81 3.95 5.26
N ASN A 105 32.94 4.45 4.75
CA ASN A 105 32.99 5.69 3.95
C ASN A 105 32.04 5.53 2.74
N LYS A 106 31.12 6.47 2.53
CA LYS A 106 30.07 6.44 1.51
C LYS A 106 28.81 5.63 1.87
N ASN A 107 28.56 5.39 3.17
CA ASN A 107 27.36 4.74 3.72
C ASN A 107 27.02 3.35 3.16
N ARG A 108 27.93 2.70 2.45
CA ARG A 108 27.80 1.29 2.14
C ARG A 108 28.23 0.46 3.36
N LEU A 109 27.48 -0.59 3.63
CA LEU A 109 27.89 -1.54 4.63
C LEU A 109 29.19 -2.20 4.18
N LYS A 110 30.22 -2.14 5.06
CA LYS A 110 31.49 -2.82 4.87
C LYS A 110 31.52 -4.05 5.76
N TYR A 111 31.70 -5.20 5.17
CA TYR A 111 31.88 -6.44 5.90
C TYR A 111 33.30 -6.57 6.41
N THR A 112 33.46 -6.98 7.66
CA THR A 112 34.74 -7.32 8.29
C THR A 112 34.65 -8.78 8.79
N SER A 113 35.49 -9.63 8.27
CA SER A 113 35.58 -11.02 8.71
C SER A 113 36.26 -11.12 10.08
N LEU A 114 35.73 -11.97 10.94
CA LEU A 114 36.33 -12.33 12.23
C LEU A 114 37.13 -13.64 12.16
N LEU A 115 36.96 -14.42 11.09
CA LEU A 115 37.61 -15.70 10.93
C LEU A 115 39.06 -15.56 10.47
N ASP A 116 39.43 -14.48 9.80
CA ASP A 116 40.77 -14.22 9.29
C ASP A 116 41.85 -14.14 10.40
N THR A 117 41.42 -13.93 11.64
CA THR A 117 42.31 -13.85 12.82
C THR A 117 42.39 -15.16 13.61
N ILE A 118 41.63 -16.20 13.20
CA ILE A 118 41.59 -17.49 13.91
C ILE A 118 42.45 -18.52 13.20
N PRO A 119 43.47 -19.10 13.85
CA PRO A 119 44.33 -20.13 13.26
C PRO A 119 43.67 -21.52 13.28
N VAL A 120 42.36 -21.60 13.14
CA VAL A 120 41.61 -22.88 13.16
C VAL A 120 41.04 -23.11 11.77
N GLU A 121 41.62 -23.99 11.00
CA GLU A 121 41.17 -24.35 9.66
C GLU A 121 39.69 -24.79 9.63
N GLN A 122 39.24 -25.49 10.68
CA GLN A 122 37.87 -25.92 10.83
C GLN A 122 36.86 -24.72 10.84
N ALA A 123 37.26 -23.52 11.29
CA ALA A 123 36.38 -22.38 11.34
C ALA A 123 35.84 -21.95 9.96
N SER A 124 36.63 -22.16 8.90
CA SER A 124 36.29 -21.83 7.52
C SER A 124 35.39 -22.87 6.83
N THR A 125 35.13 -24.01 7.47
CA THR A 125 34.27 -25.09 6.96
C THR A 125 32.97 -25.24 7.74
N GLU A 126 32.81 -24.44 8.80
CA GLU A 126 31.60 -24.44 9.63
C GLU A 126 30.52 -23.52 9.06
N GLU A 127 29.27 -23.82 9.38
CA GLU A 127 28.13 -22.96 9.06
C GLU A 127 27.57 -22.36 10.35
N TYR A 128 27.60 -21.02 10.45
CA TYR A 128 27.22 -20.29 11.68
C TYR A 128 25.74 -19.94 11.67
N TRP A 129 24.95 -20.74 12.38
CA TRP A 129 23.49 -20.70 12.37
C TRP A 129 22.89 -19.78 13.41
N HIS A 130 23.65 -19.39 14.43
CA HIS A 130 23.13 -18.63 15.53
C HIS A 130 24.15 -17.64 16.08
N ILE A 131 23.67 -16.46 16.49
CA ILE A 131 24.47 -15.42 17.11
C ILE A 131 23.75 -14.95 18.35
N VAL A 132 24.49 -14.84 19.46
CA VAL A 132 23.99 -14.31 20.73
C VAL A 132 25.05 -13.42 21.37
N GLN A 133 24.63 -12.36 22.07
CA GLN A 133 25.53 -11.48 22.79
C GLN A 133 25.35 -11.64 24.29
N VAL A 134 26.48 -11.71 25.01
CA VAL A 134 26.54 -11.72 26.48
C VAL A 134 27.52 -10.65 26.93
N GLY A 135 27.02 -9.58 27.52
CA GLY A 135 27.82 -8.39 27.81
C GLY A 135 28.44 -7.80 26.54
N LYS A 136 29.77 -7.73 26.47
CA LYS A 136 30.49 -7.28 25.27
C LYS A 136 30.82 -8.44 24.29
N ALA A 137 30.70 -9.69 24.72
CA ALA A 137 31.05 -10.83 23.91
C ALA A 137 29.93 -11.19 22.94
N VAL A 138 30.24 -11.26 21.65
CA VAL A 138 29.39 -11.78 20.58
C VAL A 138 29.81 -13.19 20.25
N ILE A 139 28.88 -14.12 20.29
CA ILE A 139 29.11 -15.56 20.17
C ILE A 139 28.45 -16.03 18.88
N PHE A 140 29.23 -16.57 17.96
CA PHE A 140 28.73 -17.22 16.74
C PHE A 140 28.80 -18.73 16.97
N GLN A 141 27.74 -19.41 16.60
CA GLN A 141 27.57 -20.80 16.86
C GLN A 141 27.33 -21.61 15.59
N SER A 142 28.14 -22.62 15.34
CA SER A 142 27.84 -23.76 14.48
C SER A 142 27.42 -24.97 15.35
N PHE A 143 27.14 -26.10 14.74
CA PHE A 143 26.81 -27.32 15.50
C PHE A 143 28.03 -27.96 16.23
N SER A 144 29.25 -27.64 15.82
CA SER A 144 30.47 -28.27 16.33
C SER A 144 31.53 -27.28 16.82
N LEU A 145 31.34 -25.96 16.56
CA LEU A 145 32.28 -24.93 16.93
C LEU A 145 31.59 -23.66 17.42
N ILE A 146 32.15 -23.00 18.41
CA ILE A 146 31.72 -21.72 18.93
C ILE A 146 32.82 -20.69 18.72
N ILE A 147 32.50 -19.58 18.09
CA ILE A 147 33.41 -18.43 17.95
C ILE A 147 32.97 -17.33 18.92
N VAL A 148 33.88 -16.84 19.73
CA VAL A 148 33.64 -15.74 20.68
C VAL A 148 34.47 -14.54 20.27
N PHE A 149 33.81 -13.41 20.02
CA PHE A 149 34.44 -12.12 19.77
C PHE A 149 34.17 -11.19 20.95
N ASP A 150 35.17 -10.72 21.65
CA ASP A 150 35.03 -9.86 22.86
C ASP A 150 35.04 -8.34 22.56
N GLY A 151 35.05 -7.98 21.27
CA GLY A 151 35.18 -6.61 20.78
C GLY A 151 36.57 -6.29 20.22
N GLU A 152 37.59 -7.04 20.59
CA GLU A 152 38.99 -6.88 20.13
C GLU A 152 39.57 -8.19 19.57
N LYS A 153 39.36 -9.29 20.25
CA LYS A 153 39.94 -10.59 19.93
C LYS A 153 38.90 -11.62 19.64
N THR A 154 39.22 -12.48 18.70
CA THR A 154 38.36 -13.62 18.33
C THR A 154 39.02 -14.92 18.80
N ARG A 155 38.25 -15.84 19.35
CA ARG A 155 38.69 -17.17 19.76
C ARG A 155 37.67 -18.24 19.41
N ALA A 156 38.15 -19.43 19.12
CA ALA A 156 37.36 -20.61 18.87
C ALA A 156 37.27 -21.48 20.13
N ILE A 157 36.09 -21.97 20.43
CA ILE A 157 35.84 -22.86 21.57
C ILE A 157 35.15 -24.12 21.05
N LYS A 158 35.69 -25.29 21.40
CA LYS A 158 35.02 -26.56 21.07
C LYS A 158 33.99 -26.87 22.16
N PRO A 159 32.70 -27.05 21.85
CA PRO A 159 31.68 -27.43 22.80
C PRO A 159 31.84 -28.89 23.25
N PRO A 160 31.20 -29.33 24.37
CA PRO A 160 31.29 -30.71 24.88
C PRO A 160 30.72 -31.76 23.95
N GLY A 161 29.88 -31.39 22.98
CA GLY A 161 29.33 -32.29 21.97
C GLY A 161 28.71 -31.46 20.83
N ASN A 162 28.01 -32.11 19.91
CA ASN A 162 27.24 -31.38 18.90
C ASN A 162 26.10 -30.61 19.54
N THR A 163 25.99 -29.31 19.26
CA THR A 163 25.11 -28.38 19.95
C THR A 163 23.91 -28.00 19.11
N MET A 164 22.81 -27.66 19.79
CA MET A 164 21.76 -26.82 19.28
C MET A 164 22.00 -25.35 19.70
N PHE A 165 21.09 -24.44 19.43
CA PHE A 165 21.33 -23.00 19.58
C PHE A 165 21.29 -22.56 21.04
N ALA A 166 22.34 -21.87 21.48
CA ALA A 166 22.42 -21.34 22.83
C ALA A 166 21.42 -20.17 23.01
N GLN A 167 20.77 -20.16 24.15
CA GLN A 167 19.78 -19.13 24.49
C GLN A 167 20.17 -18.42 25.79
N LEU A 168 20.00 -17.09 25.80
CA LEU A 168 20.20 -16.29 26.99
C LEU A 168 18.90 -16.18 27.78
N VAL A 169 18.87 -16.74 28.97
CA VAL A 169 17.73 -16.63 29.91
C VAL A 169 18.19 -15.87 31.15
N GLY A 170 17.66 -14.67 31.32
CA GLY A 170 18.22 -13.71 32.30
C GLY A 170 19.69 -13.42 31.99
N ASN A 171 20.58 -13.74 32.93
CA ASN A 171 22.03 -13.58 32.74
C ASN A 171 22.75 -14.91 32.46
N GLN A 172 22.02 -16.00 32.25
CA GLN A 172 22.59 -17.33 32.05
C GLN A 172 22.43 -17.75 30.58
N LEU A 173 23.55 -18.09 29.94
CA LEU A 173 23.56 -18.66 28.62
C LEU A 173 23.43 -20.18 28.73
N ILE A 174 22.38 -20.73 28.16
CA ILE A 174 22.10 -22.17 28.20
C ILE A 174 22.38 -22.76 26.80
N LEU A 175 23.25 -23.74 26.77
CA LEU A 175 23.68 -24.44 25.55
C LEU A 175 23.11 -25.84 25.51
N PRO A 176 22.13 -26.13 24.65
CA PRO A 176 21.68 -27.49 24.43
C PRO A 176 22.67 -28.28 23.59
N THR A 177 22.95 -29.55 23.98
CA THR A 177 23.64 -30.50 23.12
C THR A 177 22.65 -31.54 22.59
N ILE A 178 22.98 -32.23 21.51
CA ILE A 178 22.09 -33.21 20.89
C ILE A 178 21.98 -34.47 21.79
N TYR A 179 23.08 -34.88 22.43
CA TYR A 179 23.14 -36.14 23.16
C TYR A 179 23.47 -36.00 24.65
N ASP A 180 24.11 -34.91 25.07
CA ASP A 180 24.68 -34.78 26.42
C ASP A 180 23.82 -33.92 27.37
N GLY A 181 22.64 -33.45 26.93
CA GLY A 181 21.75 -32.61 27.69
C GLY A 181 22.05 -31.12 27.55
N LEU A 182 21.81 -30.34 28.61
CA LEU A 182 21.94 -28.91 28.64
C LEU A 182 23.11 -28.48 29.50
N PHE A 183 23.80 -27.41 29.09
CA PHE A 183 24.94 -26.82 29.80
C PHE A 183 24.73 -25.33 30.04
N TYR A 184 25.10 -24.84 31.21
CA TYR A 184 25.42 -23.44 31.36
C TYR A 184 26.72 -23.16 30.70
N PHE A 185 26.75 -22.23 29.79
CA PHE A 185 27.91 -21.84 29.01
C PHE A 185 28.34 -20.42 29.37
N SER A 186 29.66 -20.22 29.60
CA SER A 186 30.21 -18.90 29.79
C SER A 186 31.15 -18.51 28.66
N PRO A 187 31.17 -17.24 28.24
CA PRO A 187 32.06 -16.81 27.16
C PRO A 187 33.55 -17.07 27.40
N ASN A 188 33.99 -17.32 28.63
CA ASN A 188 35.36 -17.73 28.96
C ASN A 188 35.70 -19.14 28.50
N GLY A 189 34.70 -19.94 28.07
CA GLY A 189 34.86 -21.32 27.59
C GLY A 189 34.52 -22.41 28.58
N SER A 190 33.91 -22.06 29.72
CA SER A 190 33.46 -23.05 30.72
C SER A 190 32.07 -23.56 30.40
N PHE A 191 31.86 -24.87 30.58
CA PHE A 191 30.59 -25.57 30.41
C PHE A 191 30.26 -26.33 31.69
N ASN A 192 29.12 -26.02 32.28
CA ASN A 192 28.62 -26.69 33.47
C ASN A 192 27.28 -27.38 33.14
N LYS A 193 27.28 -28.71 33.20
CA LYS A 193 26.09 -29.49 32.89
C LYS A 193 24.96 -29.21 33.88
N ILE A 194 23.74 -29.04 33.35
CA ILE A 194 22.53 -28.85 34.17
C ILE A 194 22.06 -30.25 34.61
N SER A 195 21.92 -30.44 35.91
CA SER A 195 21.48 -31.73 36.48
C SER A 195 20.08 -32.07 36.02
N GLY A 196 19.83 -33.33 35.71
CA GLY A 196 18.56 -33.83 35.19
C GLY A 196 18.28 -33.56 33.71
N SER A 197 19.20 -32.87 33.01
CA SER A 197 19.04 -32.53 31.58
C SER A 197 19.27 -33.73 30.65
N GLU A 198 19.66 -34.90 31.16
CA GLU A 198 19.81 -36.15 30.41
C GLU A 198 18.52 -36.60 29.71
N ILE A 199 17.38 -36.14 30.19
CA ILE A 199 16.07 -36.40 29.54
C ILE A 199 15.96 -35.85 28.14
N PHE A 200 16.84 -34.86 27.78
CA PHE A 200 16.91 -34.28 26.44
C PHE A 200 17.89 -34.98 25.50
N SER A 201 18.58 -36.04 25.96
CA SER A 201 19.45 -36.83 25.09
C SER A 201 18.69 -37.39 23.88
N GLY A 202 19.15 -37.07 22.67
CA GLY A 202 18.50 -37.40 21.42
C GLY A 202 17.25 -36.58 21.07
N LYS A 203 16.87 -35.62 21.92
CA LYS A 203 15.80 -34.67 21.61
C LYS A 203 16.39 -33.34 21.07
N ARG A 204 15.94 -32.92 19.92
CA ARG A 204 16.37 -31.62 19.35
C ARG A 204 15.67 -30.50 20.13
N VAL A 205 16.45 -29.71 20.85
CA VAL A 205 15.95 -28.50 21.52
C VAL A 205 15.91 -27.36 20.50
N ALA A 206 14.71 -26.86 20.21
CA ALA A 206 14.49 -25.80 19.24
C ALA A 206 14.72 -24.41 19.86
N SER A 207 14.25 -24.20 21.10
CA SER A 207 14.39 -22.93 21.83
C SER A 207 14.35 -23.16 23.34
N ILE A 208 14.93 -22.22 24.10
CA ILE A 208 14.81 -22.14 25.55
C ILE A 208 14.26 -20.75 25.89
N LEU A 209 13.18 -20.71 26.64
CA LEU A 209 12.44 -19.45 26.94
C LEU A 209 12.39 -19.20 28.45
N PRO A 210 12.33 -17.96 28.91
CA PRO A 210 12.04 -17.66 30.30
C PRO A 210 10.68 -18.23 30.73
N ALA A 211 10.58 -18.77 31.94
CA ALA A 211 9.31 -19.23 32.50
C ALA A 211 8.72 -18.17 33.45
N GLN A 212 7.40 -18.13 33.59
CA GLN A 212 6.68 -17.12 34.36
C GLN A 212 7.01 -17.16 35.87
N GLN A 213 7.21 -18.33 36.42
CA GLN A 213 7.45 -18.53 37.87
C GLN A 213 8.95 -18.61 38.20
N GLY A 214 9.83 -18.13 37.35
CA GLY A 214 11.26 -18.33 37.39
C GLY A 214 11.69 -19.62 36.69
N GLY A 215 13.00 -19.78 36.46
CA GLY A 215 13.52 -20.87 35.66
C GLY A 215 13.31 -20.67 34.16
N PHE A 216 13.14 -21.74 33.39
CA PHE A 216 13.01 -21.67 31.94
C PHE A 216 12.20 -22.84 31.36
N LEU A 217 11.69 -22.62 30.15
CA LEU A 217 11.04 -23.65 29.33
C LEU A 217 12.03 -24.18 28.30
N VAL A 218 12.13 -25.48 28.18
CA VAL A 218 12.90 -26.18 27.13
C VAL A 218 11.93 -26.67 26.07
N CYS A 219 11.96 -26.05 24.91
CA CYS A 219 11.06 -26.34 23.80
C CYS A 219 11.73 -27.32 22.83
N THR A 220 11.24 -28.53 22.73
CA THR A 220 11.79 -29.56 21.83
C THR A 220 11.05 -29.59 20.51
N GLN A 221 11.68 -30.06 19.44
CA GLN A 221 11.11 -30.10 18.09
C GLN A 221 9.81 -30.93 18.02
N ASN A 222 9.79 -32.11 18.65
CA ASN A 222 8.71 -33.08 18.54
C ASN A 222 8.49 -33.94 19.82
N SER A 223 8.96 -33.45 20.96
CA SER A 223 8.81 -34.15 22.24
C SER A 223 8.21 -33.26 23.32
N GLY A 224 7.52 -32.19 22.91
CA GLY A 224 6.85 -31.27 23.81
C GLY A 224 7.79 -30.24 24.49
N ILE A 225 7.22 -29.52 25.44
CA ILE A 225 7.88 -28.49 26.22
C ILE A 225 8.05 -28.97 27.66
N TYR A 226 9.20 -28.67 28.23
CA TYR A 226 9.53 -28.98 29.61
C TYR A 226 9.85 -27.71 30.37
N ALA A 227 9.31 -27.58 31.59
CA ALA A 227 9.67 -26.49 32.51
C ALA A 227 10.80 -26.96 33.43
N PHE A 228 11.82 -26.09 33.58
CA PHE A 228 12.85 -26.23 34.59
C PHE A 228 12.55 -25.30 35.75
N GLN A 229 12.28 -25.86 36.91
CA GLN A 229 12.00 -25.11 38.11
C GLN A 229 12.55 -25.88 39.31
N ASP A 230 13.11 -25.15 40.28
CA ASP A 230 13.67 -25.71 41.51
C ASP A 230 14.64 -26.89 41.30
N GLY A 231 15.43 -26.82 40.22
CA GLY A 231 16.41 -27.83 39.83
C GLY A 231 15.86 -29.07 39.12
N HIS A 232 14.60 -29.13 38.78
CA HIS A 232 13.93 -30.28 38.18
C HIS A 232 13.27 -29.92 36.85
N PHE A 233 13.27 -30.85 35.91
CA PHE A 233 12.54 -30.77 34.64
C PHE A 233 11.21 -31.52 34.77
N THR A 234 10.12 -30.82 34.43
CA THR A 234 8.77 -31.39 34.37
C THR A 234 8.13 -31.05 33.03
N GLN A 235 7.30 -31.95 32.51
CA GLN A 235 6.56 -31.62 31.29
C GLN A 235 5.63 -30.42 31.54
N TRP A 236 5.73 -29.41 30.69
CA TRP A 236 4.87 -28.25 30.80
C TRP A 236 3.46 -28.59 30.35
N LYS A 237 2.53 -28.55 31.27
CA LYS A 237 1.13 -28.87 30.98
C LYS A 237 0.46 -27.69 30.29
N SER A 238 0.25 -27.83 29.00
CA SER A 238 -0.41 -26.83 28.16
C SER A 238 -1.10 -27.50 26.98
N ASN A 239 -2.16 -26.88 26.46
CA ASN A 239 -2.88 -27.40 25.30
C ASN A 239 -2.11 -27.22 23.99
N VAL A 240 -1.07 -26.37 23.94
CA VAL A 240 -0.24 -26.18 22.74
C VAL A 240 0.73 -27.36 22.53
N ASN A 241 1.07 -28.13 23.57
CA ASN A 241 2.06 -29.21 23.46
C ASN A 241 1.71 -30.26 22.41
N GLU A 242 0.46 -30.75 22.42
CA GLU A 242 0.01 -31.76 21.44
C GLU A 242 0.14 -31.28 20.00
N GLU A 243 -0.16 -29.99 19.79
CA GLU A 243 -0.02 -29.35 18.47
C GLU A 243 1.44 -29.25 18.07
N LEU A 244 2.34 -28.84 18.97
CA LEU A 244 3.76 -28.67 18.66
C LEU A 244 4.47 -29.99 18.37
N GLU A 245 4.10 -31.07 19.08
CA GLU A 245 4.60 -32.43 18.82
C GLU A 245 4.21 -32.88 17.40
N LYS A 246 2.97 -32.63 17.00
CA LYS A 246 2.44 -33.00 15.69
C LYS A 246 3.05 -32.19 14.55
N TRP A 247 3.24 -30.88 14.74
CA TRP A 247 3.61 -29.95 13.67
C TRP A 247 5.08 -29.56 13.63
N GLN A 248 5.92 -30.17 14.48
CA GLN A 248 7.37 -30.00 14.54
C GLN A 248 7.80 -28.57 14.84
N LEU A 249 7.99 -28.28 16.10
CA LEU A 249 8.49 -26.96 16.54
C LEU A 249 9.88 -26.67 15.97
N ASN A 250 10.08 -25.49 15.39
CA ASN A 250 11.37 -25.05 14.84
C ASN A 250 11.97 -23.86 15.57
N LYS A 251 11.15 -22.88 15.96
CA LYS A 251 11.56 -21.69 16.69
C LYS A 251 10.50 -21.31 17.72
N ALA A 252 10.95 -20.73 18.84
CA ALA A 252 10.03 -20.11 19.78
C ALA A 252 10.65 -18.85 20.38
N ILE A 253 9.81 -17.86 20.66
CA ILE A 253 10.19 -16.64 21.38
C ILE A 253 9.15 -16.33 22.45
N GLN A 254 9.56 -15.58 23.45
CA GLN A 254 8.64 -14.90 24.37
C GLN A 254 8.53 -13.43 23.98
N MET A 255 7.32 -12.95 23.85
CA MET A 255 7.04 -11.54 23.56
C MET A 255 7.14 -10.69 24.83
N ALA A 256 7.34 -9.39 24.67
CA ALA A 256 7.44 -8.43 25.78
C ALA A 256 6.20 -8.42 26.68
N ASN A 257 5.01 -8.69 26.14
CA ASN A 257 3.77 -8.85 26.91
C ASN A 257 3.71 -10.16 27.72
N GLY A 258 4.71 -11.05 27.53
CA GLY A 258 4.84 -12.36 28.18
C GLY A 258 4.15 -13.52 27.48
N ASP A 259 3.48 -13.29 26.35
CA ASP A 259 2.95 -14.35 25.51
C ASP A 259 4.09 -15.14 24.84
N TYR A 260 3.84 -16.43 24.54
CA TYR A 260 4.80 -17.24 23.80
C TYR A 260 4.34 -17.39 22.35
N VAL A 261 5.31 -17.35 21.43
CA VAL A 261 5.08 -17.65 20.02
C VAL A 261 5.93 -18.84 19.60
N PHE A 262 5.27 -19.84 19.04
CA PHE A 262 5.86 -21.08 18.59
C PHE A 262 5.73 -21.21 17.08
N GLY A 263 6.83 -21.21 16.36
CA GLY A 263 6.91 -21.40 14.92
C GLY A 263 7.20 -22.85 14.56
N THR A 264 6.34 -23.44 13.74
CA THR A 264 6.44 -24.84 13.33
C THR A 264 6.96 -24.99 11.89
N ILE A 265 7.38 -26.20 11.55
CA ILE A 265 7.78 -26.54 10.18
C ILE A 265 6.54 -26.74 9.28
N LEU A 266 5.48 -27.34 9.83
CA LEU A 266 4.38 -27.87 9.02
C LEU A 266 3.09 -27.05 9.07
N ASN A 267 2.89 -26.20 10.10
CA ASN A 267 1.58 -25.57 10.30
C ASN A 267 1.63 -24.15 10.90
N GLY A 268 2.61 -23.33 10.46
CA GLY A 268 2.67 -21.90 10.82
C GLY A 268 3.04 -21.65 12.27
N ILE A 269 2.41 -20.67 12.89
CA ILE A 269 2.69 -20.22 14.24
C ILE A 269 1.51 -20.43 15.19
N PHE A 270 1.84 -20.75 16.43
CA PHE A 270 0.92 -20.77 17.56
C PHE A 270 1.31 -19.66 18.53
N VAL A 271 0.39 -18.75 18.81
CA VAL A 271 0.55 -17.71 19.83
C VAL A 271 -0.25 -18.13 21.04
N THR A 272 0.40 -18.17 22.21
CA THR A 272 -0.25 -18.59 23.46
C THR A 272 -0.11 -17.51 24.52
N ASP A 273 -0.99 -17.55 25.49
CA ASP A 273 -0.76 -16.83 26.74
C ASP A 273 0.40 -17.45 27.54
N ARG A 274 0.70 -16.85 28.70
CA ARG A 274 1.77 -17.28 29.61
C ARG A 274 1.60 -18.69 30.17
N ASN A 275 0.38 -19.24 30.11
CA ASN A 275 0.05 -20.60 30.57
C ASN A 275 0.08 -21.62 29.43
N GLY A 276 0.34 -21.20 28.21
CA GLY A 276 0.32 -22.05 27.01
C GLY A 276 -1.07 -22.30 26.44
N THR A 277 -2.07 -21.50 26.83
CA THR A 277 -3.37 -21.49 26.18
C THR A 277 -3.27 -20.83 24.82
N ILE A 278 -3.65 -21.51 23.76
CA ILE A 278 -3.59 -20.98 22.40
C ILE A 278 -4.55 -19.79 22.25
N ARG A 279 -4.03 -18.62 21.90
CA ARG A 279 -4.79 -17.43 21.54
C ARG A 279 -5.03 -17.34 20.05
N TYR A 280 -3.98 -17.59 19.26
CA TYR A 280 -4.03 -17.58 17.80
C TYR A 280 -3.26 -18.78 17.25
N HIS A 281 -3.83 -19.40 16.24
CA HIS A 281 -3.13 -20.29 15.34
C HIS A 281 -3.15 -19.65 13.96
N ILE A 282 -1.98 -19.25 13.46
CA ILE A 282 -1.83 -18.52 12.20
C ILE A 282 -1.00 -19.35 11.25
N ASN A 283 -1.58 -19.69 10.12
CA ASN A 283 -0.97 -20.54 9.11
C ASN A 283 -1.31 -20.03 7.71
N LYS A 284 -0.99 -20.83 6.70
CA LYS A 284 -1.27 -20.44 5.30
C LYS A 284 -2.76 -20.29 5.00
N GLU A 285 -3.63 -20.94 5.72
CA GLU A 285 -5.07 -20.90 5.47
C GLU A 285 -5.68 -19.57 5.92
N ASN A 286 -5.14 -18.97 7.01
CA ASN A 286 -5.72 -17.77 7.61
C ASN A 286 -4.77 -16.56 7.66
N GLY A 287 -3.64 -16.55 6.92
CA GLY A 287 -2.86 -15.32 6.83
C GLY A 287 -1.43 -15.49 6.36
N LEU A 288 -0.68 -16.48 6.76
CA LEU A 288 0.73 -16.62 6.37
C LEU A 288 0.91 -16.98 4.89
N GLN A 289 2.05 -16.58 4.33
CA GLN A 289 2.45 -17.00 2.98
C GLN A 289 2.91 -18.47 2.93
N ASN A 290 3.47 -18.97 4.04
CA ASN A 290 4.02 -20.33 4.14
C ASN A 290 3.86 -20.88 5.56
N ASN A 291 3.74 -22.21 5.67
CA ASN A 291 3.63 -22.88 6.99
C ASN A 291 5.00 -23.13 7.65
N THR A 292 6.09 -23.16 6.90
CA THR A 292 7.43 -23.45 7.42
C THR A 292 8.07 -22.18 7.97
N VAL A 293 8.07 -22.07 9.28
CA VAL A 293 8.64 -20.93 10.00
C VAL A 293 10.13 -21.20 10.27
N LEU A 294 11.01 -20.32 9.80
CA LEU A 294 12.44 -20.40 10.01
C LEU A 294 12.94 -19.46 11.11
N SER A 295 12.31 -18.30 11.25
CA SER A 295 12.69 -17.29 12.24
C SER A 295 11.48 -16.52 12.76
N LEU A 296 11.59 -16.05 14.00
CA LEU A 296 10.62 -15.22 14.71
C LEU A 296 11.37 -14.07 15.38
N PHE A 297 10.80 -12.88 15.31
CA PHE A 297 11.37 -11.70 15.95
C PHE A 297 10.27 -10.70 16.34
N GLU A 298 10.31 -10.19 17.56
CA GLU A 298 9.47 -9.10 18.02
C GLU A 298 10.19 -7.76 17.80
N ASP A 299 9.56 -6.83 17.08
CA ASP A 299 10.13 -5.50 16.88
C ASP A 299 9.87 -4.56 18.09
N GLU A 300 10.51 -3.39 18.07
CA GLU A 300 10.36 -2.37 19.10
C GLU A 300 8.92 -1.85 19.25
N ALA A 301 8.08 -2.04 18.21
CA ALA A 301 6.66 -1.69 18.25
C ALA A 301 5.76 -2.85 18.72
N ASN A 302 6.37 -3.94 19.21
CA ASN A 302 5.72 -5.18 19.67
C ASN A 302 4.92 -5.90 18.57
N ASN A 303 5.36 -5.82 17.32
CA ASN A 303 4.84 -6.65 16.25
C ASN A 303 5.72 -7.87 16.04
N LEU A 304 5.14 -8.92 15.50
CA LEU A 304 5.85 -10.17 15.25
C LEU A 304 6.24 -10.30 13.79
N TRP A 305 7.54 -10.36 13.53
CA TRP A 305 8.11 -10.71 12.23
C TRP A 305 8.31 -12.21 12.13
N VAL A 306 7.87 -12.78 11.02
CA VAL A 306 7.93 -14.22 10.72
C VAL A 306 8.72 -14.41 9.44
N GLY A 307 9.95 -14.91 9.57
CA GLY A 307 10.75 -15.34 8.43
C GLY A 307 10.46 -16.80 8.09
N MET A 308 10.15 -17.07 6.84
CA MET A 308 9.69 -18.38 6.40
C MET A 308 10.58 -18.96 5.31
N ASP A 309 10.34 -20.23 5.00
CA ASP A 309 10.94 -20.88 3.82
C ASP A 309 10.55 -20.16 2.52
N LYS A 310 9.41 -19.45 2.52
CA LYS A 310 8.97 -18.61 1.43
C LYS A 310 8.28 -17.36 1.96
N GLY A 311 8.97 -16.21 1.83
CA GLY A 311 8.43 -14.91 2.21
C GLY A 311 8.78 -14.48 3.63
N ILE A 312 8.38 -13.26 3.93
CA ILE A 312 8.46 -12.62 5.24
C ILE A 312 7.07 -12.07 5.53
N ASP A 313 6.56 -12.34 6.73
CA ASP A 313 5.29 -11.79 7.19
C ASP A 313 5.48 -10.95 8.45
N LEU A 314 4.73 -9.87 8.55
CA LEU A 314 4.63 -9.03 9.72
C LEU A 314 3.22 -9.15 10.31
N VAL A 315 3.12 -9.66 11.53
CA VAL A 315 1.87 -9.82 12.26
C VAL A 315 1.72 -8.69 13.27
N ALA A 316 0.65 -7.91 13.15
CA ALA A 316 0.38 -6.74 13.99
C ALA A 316 -0.15 -7.16 15.38
N MET A 317 0.73 -7.70 16.23
CA MET A 317 0.36 -8.18 17.58
C MET A 317 -0.06 -7.03 18.51
N ASN A 318 0.47 -5.83 18.27
CA ASN A 318 0.15 -4.63 19.04
C ASN A 318 -1.01 -3.84 18.41
N SER A 319 -2.16 -4.52 18.21
CA SER A 319 -3.34 -3.93 17.59
C SER A 319 -4.62 -4.45 18.25
N PRO A 320 -5.61 -3.59 18.53
CA PRO A 320 -6.94 -3.99 19.02
C PRO A 320 -7.82 -4.57 17.90
N LEU A 321 -7.27 -4.72 16.69
CA LEU A 321 -7.95 -5.23 15.50
C LEU A 321 -7.52 -6.66 15.22
N ILE A 322 -8.49 -7.54 14.99
CA ILE A 322 -8.29 -8.87 14.41
C ILE A 322 -9.14 -9.02 13.14
N PHE A 323 -8.68 -9.82 12.19
CA PHE A 323 -9.25 -9.89 10.85
C PHE A 323 -9.60 -11.33 10.48
N TYR A 324 -10.73 -11.47 9.85
CA TYR A 324 -11.08 -12.65 9.07
C TYR A 324 -10.81 -12.33 7.59
N GLN A 325 -9.91 -13.08 6.97
CA GLN A 325 -9.60 -12.96 5.54
C GLN A 325 -10.21 -14.15 4.78
N ASP A 326 -11.05 -13.86 3.82
CA ASP A 326 -11.61 -14.85 2.92
C ASP A 326 -10.66 -15.15 1.75
N LYS A 327 -9.70 -16.05 1.99
CA LYS A 327 -8.75 -16.46 0.93
C LYS A 327 -9.37 -17.38 -0.12
N SER A 328 -10.53 -17.96 0.15
CA SER A 328 -11.26 -18.80 -0.81
C SER A 328 -11.96 -17.95 -1.87
N GLY A 329 -12.32 -16.70 -1.54
CA GLY A 329 -13.15 -15.81 -2.36
C GLY A 329 -14.63 -16.23 -2.36
N GLU A 330 -15.03 -17.17 -1.50
CA GLU A 330 -16.43 -17.63 -1.42
C GLU A 330 -17.35 -16.56 -0.85
N ILE A 331 -16.86 -15.79 0.13
CA ILE A 331 -17.63 -14.70 0.74
C ILE A 331 -17.50 -13.42 -0.10
N GLY A 332 -16.29 -13.08 -0.50
CA GLY A 332 -15.99 -11.87 -1.25
C GLY A 332 -16.09 -10.59 -0.42
N THR A 333 -16.41 -9.47 -1.07
CA THR A 333 -16.51 -8.14 -0.44
C THR A 333 -17.71 -8.06 0.50
N VAL A 334 -17.46 -7.72 1.76
CA VAL A 334 -18.49 -7.59 2.80
C VAL A 334 -19.07 -6.18 2.78
N TYR A 335 -20.40 -6.08 2.66
CA TYR A 335 -21.14 -4.81 2.65
C TYR A 335 -21.95 -4.59 3.91
N ALA A 336 -22.37 -5.64 4.56
CA ALA A 336 -23.22 -5.57 5.75
C ALA A 336 -22.93 -6.71 6.71
N ALA A 337 -23.13 -6.49 8.00
CA ALA A 337 -23.10 -7.54 9.00
C ALA A 337 -24.19 -7.31 10.05
N LEU A 338 -24.58 -8.35 10.73
CA LEU A 338 -25.53 -8.29 11.82
C LEU A 338 -25.34 -9.48 12.76
N LEU A 339 -25.25 -9.20 14.05
CA LEU A 339 -25.33 -10.23 15.06
C LEU A 339 -26.82 -10.45 15.42
N PHE A 340 -27.37 -11.61 15.08
CA PHE A 340 -28.78 -11.92 15.29
C PHE A 340 -28.92 -13.39 15.75
N GLU A 341 -29.65 -13.63 16.82
CA GLU A 341 -29.91 -14.96 17.41
C GLU A 341 -28.62 -15.81 17.57
N HIS A 342 -27.60 -15.24 18.21
CA HIS A 342 -26.29 -15.88 18.42
C HIS A 342 -25.55 -16.30 17.13
N ARG A 343 -25.92 -15.72 15.99
CA ARG A 343 -25.24 -15.92 14.71
C ARG A 343 -24.76 -14.59 14.16
N LEU A 344 -23.52 -14.59 13.68
CA LEU A 344 -23.01 -13.50 12.88
C LEU A 344 -23.42 -13.72 11.43
N TYR A 345 -24.27 -12.86 10.92
CA TYR A 345 -24.64 -12.80 9.52
C TYR A 345 -23.76 -11.78 8.80
N ILE A 346 -23.30 -12.14 7.59
CA ILE A 346 -22.50 -11.27 6.72
C ILE A 346 -23.18 -11.23 5.35
N GLY A 347 -23.47 -10.01 4.91
CA GLY A 347 -23.95 -9.73 3.56
C GLY A 347 -22.79 -9.28 2.67
N SER A 348 -22.57 -9.98 1.57
CA SER A 348 -21.48 -9.73 0.64
C SER A 348 -21.96 -9.57 -0.81
N ASN A 349 -21.00 -9.44 -1.75
CA ASN A 349 -21.31 -9.50 -3.17
C ASN A 349 -21.69 -10.91 -3.67
N GLN A 350 -21.46 -11.96 -2.87
CA GLN A 350 -21.76 -13.36 -3.21
C GLN A 350 -23.08 -13.86 -2.61
N GLY A 351 -23.52 -13.27 -1.49
CA GLY A 351 -24.73 -13.69 -0.80
C GLY A 351 -24.77 -13.32 0.67
N LEU A 352 -25.71 -13.92 1.36
CA LEU A 352 -25.81 -13.90 2.82
C LEU A 352 -25.17 -15.15 3.41
N PHE A 353 -24.18 -14.92 4.27
CA PHE A 353 -23.49 -16.00 4.99
C PHE A 353 -23.74 -15.86 6.49
N TYR A 354 -23.64 -16.96 7.22
CA TYR A 354 -23.71 -16.94 8.67
C TYR A 354 -22.76 -17.95 9.31
N LYS A 355 -22.35 -17.64 10.54
CA LYS A 355 -21.72 -18.60 11.46
C LYS A 355 -22.19 -18.33 12.89
N PRO A 356 -22.11 -19.29 13.83
CA PRO A 356 -22.32 -19.03 15.24
C PRO A 356 -21.40 -17.93 15.77
N PHE A 357 -21.85 -17.19 16.80
CA PHE A 357 -21.05 -16.17 17.45
C PHE A 357 -21.27 -16.19 18.97
N PRO A 358 -20.25 -16.33 19.79
CA PRO A 358 -18.84 -16.56 19.41
C PRO A 358 -18.65 -17.87 18.64
N PRO A 359 -17.71 -17.90 17.66
CA PRO A 359 -17.47 -19.09 16.85
C PRO A 359 -16.86 -20.21 17.72
N ALA A 360 -17.23 -21.46 17.47
CA ALA A 360 -16.49 -22.61 17.94
C ALA A 360 -15.24 -22.84 17.05
N ALA A 361 -14.32 -23.68 17.50
CA ALA A 361 -13.13 -24.02 16.72
C ALA A 361 -13.51 -24.57 15.33
N HIS A 362 -12.85 -24.06 14.28
CA HIS A 362 -13.01 -24.48 12.88
C HIS A 362 -14.38 -24.23 12.23
N GLU A 363 -15.24 -23.40 12.81
CA GLU A 363 -16.51 -23.06 12.17
C GLU A 363 -16.31 -22.09 11.01
N THR A 364 -16.72 -22.53 9.82
CA THR A 364 -16.72 -21.74 8.59
C THR A 364 -18.08 -21.07 8.36
N PHE A 365 -18.10 -20.07 7.53
CA PHE A 365 -19.33 -19.45 7.09
C PHE A 365 -20.16 -20.40 6.23
N THR A 366 -21.46 -20.38 6.44
CA THR A 366 -22.45 -21.14 5.66
C THR A 366 -23.28 -20.15 4.84
N LEU A 367 -23.37 -20.37 3.52
CA LEU A 367 -24.23 -19.59 2.64
C LEU A 367 -25.71 -19.89 2.95
N VAL A 368 -26.50 -18.85 3.08
CA VAL A 368 -27.96 -18.98 3.12
C VAL A 368 -28.44 -19.17 1.67
N ASN A 369 -28.80 -20.37 1.30
CA ASN A 369 -29.22 -20.70 -0.06
C ASN A 369 -30.41 -19.83 -0.49
N GLY A 370 -30.37 -19.33 -1.75
CA GLY A 370 -31.39 -18.44 -2.29
C GLY A 370 -31.11 -16.94 -2.06
N THR A 371 -29.95 -16.60 -1.46
CA THR A 371 -29.47 -15.22 -1.30
C THR A 371 -28.26 -14.89 -2.16
N GLN A 372 -27.95 -15.71 -3.16
CA GLN A 372 -26.82 -15.47 -4.05
C GLN A 372 -26.98 -14.13 -4.78
N GLY A 373 -25.97 -13.30 -4.70
CA GLY A 373 -25.95 -11.94 -5.21
C GLY A 373 -25.59 -10.91 -4.13
N GLN A 374 -25.69 -9.64 -4.46
CA GLN A 374 -25.26 -8.57 -3.56
C GLN A 374 -26.26 -8.32 -2.44
N VAL A 375 -25.80 -8.45 -1.21
CA VAL A 375 -26.55 -8.13 0.01
C VAL A 375 -26.02 -6.81 0.57
N TRP A 376 -26.74 -5.72 0.33
CA TRP A 376 -26.30 -4.35 0.64
C TRP A 376 -26.51 -3.96 2.10
N GLN A 377 -27.54 -4.49 2.73
CA GLN A 377 -27.90 -4.15 4.10
C GLN A 377 -28.44 -5.35 4.87
N LEU A 378 -28.12 -5.40 6.15
CA LEU A 378 -28.72 -6.30 7.12
C LEU A 378 -29.16 -5.49 8.33
N LYS A 379 -30.43 -5.58 8.70
CA LYS A 379 -30.97 -4.94 9.91
C LYS A 379 -32.00 -5.84 10.59
N ALA A 380 -32.04 -5.75 11.90
CA ALA A 380 -33.13 -6.35 12.68
C ALA A 380 -34.19 -5.30 12.96
N PHE A 381 -35.41 -5.61 12.60
CA PHE A 381 -36.61 -4.83 12.96
C PHE A 381 -37.59 -5.76 13.67
N ASP A 382 -37.89 -5.44 14.93
CA ASP A 382 -38.82 -6.23 15.77
C ASP A 382 -38.51 -7.72 15.76
N ASN A 383 -37.28 -8.06 16.03
CA ASN A 383 -36.77 -9.44 16.06
C ASN A 383 -36.91 -10.21 14.72
N GLN A 384 -37.00 -9.50 13.60
CA GLN A 384 -36.96 -10.09 12.26
C GLN A 384 -35.72 -9.55 11.51
N LEU A 385 -34.89 -10.45 10.98
CA LEU A 385 -33.76 -10.08 10.14
C LEU A 385 -34.26 -9.74 8.75
N ILE A 386 -34.05 -8.50 8.31
CA ILE A 386 -34.36 -8.01 6.97
C ILE A 386 -33.07 -7.75 6.23
N GLY A 387 -32.94 -8.32 5.04
CA GLY A 387 -31.83 -8.14 4.12
C GLY A 387 -32.23 -7.36 2.88
N GLY A 388 -31.47 -6.34 2.58
CA GLY A 388 -31.53 -5.60 1.30
C GLY A 388 -30.62 -6.26 0.28
N HIS A 389 -31.17 -6.70 -0.84
CA HIS A 389 -30.53 -7.49 -1.86
C HIS A 389 -30.65 -6.84 -3.23
N ASN A 390 -29.72 -7.12 -4.15
CA ASN A 390 -29.81 -6.60 -5.52
C ASN A 390 -31.06 -7.07 -6.26
N ALA A 391 -31.59 -8.26 -5.94
CA ALA A 391 -32.81 -8.80 -6.54
C ALA A 391 -34.10 -8.50 -5.75
N GLY A 392 -34.01 -7.77 -4.62
CA GLY A 392 -35.18 -7.43 -3.82
C GLY A 392 -34.91 -7.32 -2.32
N THR A 393 -35.94 -7.50 -1.51
CA THR A 393 -35.81 -7.51 -0.05
C THR A 393 -36.29 -8.83 0.48
N PHE A 394 -35.53 -9.43 1.37
CA PHE A 394 -35.91 -10.69 2.03
C PHE A 394 -35.91 -10.55 3.55
N CYS A 395 -36.64 -11.43 4.21
CA CYS A 395 -36.49 -11.71 5.64
C CYS A 395 -36.04 -13.15 5.83
N ILE A 396 -35.32 -13.41 6.92
CA ILE A 396 -34.94 -14.79 7.29
C ILE A 396 -36.04 -15.39 8.14
N LYS A 397 -36.63 -16.49 7.66
CA LYS A 397 -37.63 -17.29 8.38
C LYS A 397 -37.12 -18.73 8.47
N ASN A 398 -37.00 -19.25 9.67
CA ASN A 398 -36.50 -20.63 9.92
C ASN A 398 -35.17 -20.92 9.19
N GLY A 399 -34.27 -19.94 9.15
CA GLY A 399 -32.98 -20.05 8.48
C GLY A 399 -33.01 -20.00 6.95
N GLN A 400 -34.16 -19.73 6.33
CA GLN A 400 -34.33 -19.60 4.87
C GLN A 400 -34.76 -18.17 4.49
N PRO A 401 -34.36 -17.66 3.34
CA PRO A 401 -34.77 -16.33 2.86
C PRO A 401 -36.21 -16.40 2.32
N ALA A 402 -37.04 -15.48 2.78
CA ALA A 402 -38.36 -15.24 2.23
C ALA A 402 -38.40 -13.82 1.63
N PHE A 403 -38.50 -13.72 0.33
CA PHE A 403 -38.53 -12.41 -0.35
C PHE A 403 -39.87 -11.70 -0.07
N LEU A 404 -39.77 -10.51 0.51
CA LEU A 404 -40.88 -9.61 0.76
C LEU A 404 -41.28 -8.88 -0.52
N THR A 405 -40.33 -8.60 -1.38
CA THR A 405 -40.49 -7.97 -2.69
C THR A 405 -39.29 -8.32 -3.59
N THR A 406 -39.59 -8.33 -4.89
CA THR A 406 -38.59 -8.50 -5.96
C THR A 406 -38.16 -7.17 -6.60
N ARG A 407 -38.48 -6.02 -5.96
CA ARG A 407 -37.96 -4.71 -6.42
C ARG A 407 -36.49 -4.63 -6.22
N THR A 408 -35.77 -4.39 -7.31
CA THR A 408 -34.31 -4.52 -7.38
C THR A 408 -33.58 -3.43 -6.60
N GLY A 409 -32.48 -3.82 -5.97
CA GLY A 409 -31.49 -2.89 -5.44
C GLY A 409 -31.83 -2.26 -4.11
N SER A 410 -32.24 -3.05 -3.14
CA SER A 410 -32.55 -2.59 -1.79
C SER A 410 -31.28 -2.18 -1.03
N TYR A 411 -30.94 -0.87 -1.06
CA TYR A 411 -29.72 -0.33 -0.46
C TYR A 411 -29.81 -0.11 1.05
N CYS A 412 -30.91 0.47 1.50
CA CYS A 412 -31.03 0.94 2.88
C CYS A 412 -32.49 0.90 3.35
N SER A 413 -32.68 0.77 4.65
CA SER A 413 -34.01 0.78 5.28
C SER A 413 -34.04 1.72 6.48
N VAL A 414 -35.10 2.47 6.64
CA VAL A 414 -35.36 3.36 7.77
C VAL A 414 -36.79 3.19 8.29
N ALA A 415 -36.94 3.08 9.61
CA ALA A 415 -38.26 3.06 10.24
C ALA A 415 -38.90 4.43 10.15
N HIS A 416 -40.24 4.46 9.94
CA HIS A 416 -41.00 5.71 9.97
C HIS A 416 -41.01 6.27 11.42
N PRO A 417 -40.69 7.57 11.62
CA PRO A 417 -40.48 8.13 12.96
C PRO A 417 -41.68 8.08 13.90
N THR A 418 -42.90 8.07 13.36
CA THR A 418 -44.14 8.09 14.15
C THR A 418 -45.02 6.87 13.93
N GLN A 419 -44.80 6.10 12.87
CA GLN A 419 -45.61 4.90 12.54
C GLN A 419 -44.69 3.66 12.61
N ASN A 420 -44.65 3.03 13.75
CA ASN A 420 -43.77 1.87 14.04
C ASN A 420 -44.05 0.62 13.19
N ASN A 421 -45.18 0.61 12.49
CA ASN A 421 -45.57 -0.46 11.56
C ASN A 421 -45.07 -0.22 10.13
N LEU A 422 -44.40 0.90 9.84
CA LEU A 422 -43.91 1.25 8.51
C LEU A 422 -42.40 1.30 8.48
N LEU A 423 -41.87 0.74 7.40
CA LEU A 423 -40.46 0.76 7.07
C LEU A 423 -40.28 1.24 5.62
N LEU A 424 -39.50 2.30 5.42
CA LEU A 424 -39.18 2.80 4.09
C LEU A 424 -37.84 2.23 3.67
N GLN A 425 -37.73 1.85 2.40
CA GLN A 425 -36.54 1.25 1.86
C GLN A 425 -36.17 1.89 0.53
N GLY A 426 -34.92 2.34 0.44
CA GLY A 426 -34.35 2.89 -0.77
C GLY A 426 -33.91 1.78 -1.72
N THR A 427 -34.25 1.93 -3.00
CA THR A 427 -33.96 0.97 -4.07
C THR A 427 -33.23 1.62 -5.24
N TYR A 428 -32.88 0.84 -6.27
CA TYR A 428 -32.28 1.35 -7.52
C TYR A 428 -33.23 2.28 -8.30
N THR A 429 -34.53 2.18 -8.07
CA THR A 429 -35.53 2.87 -8.90
C THR A 429 -36.49 3.77 -8.11
N GLY A 430 -36.34 3.87 -6.80
CA GLY A 430 -37.22 4.64 -5.95
C GLY A 430 -37.18 4.20 -4.50
N ILE A 431 -38.29 4.42 -3.82
CA ILE A 431 -38.47 4.05 -2.42
C ILE A 431 -39.68 3.13 -2.33
N ILE A 432 -39.56 2.04 -1.62
CA ILE A 432 -40.69 1.14 -1.28
C ILE A 432 -41.05 1.27 0.18
N VAL A 433 -42.27 0.93 0.49
CA VAL A 433 -42.82 0.91 1.84
C VAL A 433 -43.20 -0.51 2.19
N LEU A 434 -42.64 -0.98 3.29
CA LEU A 434 -43.00 -2.24 3.93
C LEU A 434 -43.89 -1.93 5.12
N GLU A 435 -44.89 -2.76 5.36
CA GLU A 435 -45.80 -2.64 6.48
C GLU A 435 -45.96 -3.96 7.23
N LYS A 436 -46.15 -3.88 8.54
CA LYS A 436 -46.45 -5.07 9.34
C LYS A 436 -47.87 -5.54 9.08
N ASN A 437 -48.00 -6.80 8.74
CA ASN A 437 -49.32 -7.44 8.62
C ASN A 437 -49.91 -7.76 10.01
N ALA A 438 -51.15 -8.25 10.04
CA ALA A 438 -51.84 -8.60 11.28
C ALA A 438 -51.13 -9.66 12.15
N LYS A 439 -50.16 -10.40 11.60
CA LYS A 439 -49.29 -11.37 12.33
C LYS A 439 -48.02 -10.72 12.86
N GLY A 440 -47.79 -9.43 12.65
CA GLY A 440 -46.59 -8.71 13.03
C GLY A 440 -45.39 -8.94 12.10
N GLU A 441 -45.59 -9.53 10.92
CA GLU A 441 -44.59 -9.79 9.94
C GLU A 441 -44.52 -8.66 8.91
N TRP A 442 -43.28 -8.29 8.51
CA TRP A 442 -43.07 -7.30 7.46
C TRP A 442 -43.48 -7.83 6.09
N ALA A 443 -44.23 -7.01 5.32
CA ALA A 443 -44.68 -7.32 3.97
C ALA A 443 -44.58 -6.07 3.08
N PHE A 444 -44.41 -6.27 1.79
CA PHE A 444 -44.46 -5.17 0.81
C PHE A 444 -45.87 -4.56 0.80
N ARG A 445 -45.94 -3.24 0.88
CA ARG A 445 -47.19 -2.50 0.83
C ARG A 445 -47.38 -1.74 -0.50
N ASN A 446 -46.42 -0.82 -0.82
CA ASN A 446 -46.49 -0.01 -2.03
C ASN A 446 -45.12 0.57 -2.38
N GLU A 447 -44.97 1.06 -3.58
CA GLU A 447 -43.94 2.01 -3.97
C GLU A 447 -44.35 3.41 -3.58
N LEU A 448 -43.40 4.25 -3.15
CA LEU A 448 -43.69 5.64 -2.83
C LEU A 448 -43.90 6.42 -4.12
N ALA A 449 -45.16 6.78 -4.42
CA ALA A 449 -45.52 7.53 -5.62
C ALA A 449 -44.86 8.93 -5.59
N GLY A 450 -44.45 9.44 -6.74
CA GLY A 450 -43.82 10.76 -6.88
C GLY A 450 -42.32 10.81 -6.67
N TYR A 451 -41.68 9.65 -6.40
CA TYR A 451 -40.19 9.53 -6.37
C TYR A 451 -39.72 8.25 -7.06
N ASN A 452 -39.00 8.40 -8.16
CA ASN A 452 -38.53 7.30 -9.02
C ASN A 452 -37.03 7.31 -9.32
N GLN A 453 -36.25 7.92 -8.42
CA GLN A 453 -34.81 7.97 -8.55
C GLN A 453 -34.11 7.02 -7.57
N PRO A 454 -32.86 6.58 -7.81
CA PRO A 454 -32.13 5.73 -6.89
C PRO A 454 -32.02 6.37 -5.51
N ALA A 455 -32.25 5.61 -4.47
CA ALA A 455 -32.17 6.05 -3.08
C ALA A 455 -31.14 5.23 -2.32
N ARG A 456 -29.91 5.72 -2.23
CA ARG A 456 -28.80 4.99 -1.63
C ARG A 456 -28.78 5.05 -0.11
N SER A 457 -29.16 6.18 0.45
CA SER A 457 -29.31 6.36 1.90
C SER A 457 -30.56 7.14 2.20
N LEU A 458 -31.22 6.80 3.29
CA LEU A 458 -32.44 7.42 3.78
C LEU A 458 -32.27 7.84 5.23
N CYS A 459 -32.77 9.03 5.58
CA CYS A 459 -32.78 9.49 6.97
C CYS A 459 -33.98 10.44 7.18
N PHE A 460 -34.69 10.30 8.29
CA PHE A 460 -35.69 11.26 8.71
C PHE A 460 -35.07 12.35 9.60
N ASP A 461 -35.35 13.62 9.30
CA ASP A 461 -35.05 14.72 10.20
C ASP A 461 -36.09 14.80 11.36
N ALA A 462 -35.92 15.77 12.25
CA ALA A 462 -36.81 15.97 13.40
C ALA A 462 -38.20 16.50 12.99
N GLN A 463 -38.31 17.09 11.82
CA GLN A 463 -39.57 17.63 11.26
C GLN A 463 -40.39 16.56 10.51
N GLY A 464 -39.80 15.38 10.30
CA GLY A 464 -40.43 14.26 9.61
C GLY A 464 -40.21 14.29 8.09
N HIS A 465 -39.30 15.13 7.56
CA HIS A 465 -38.91 15.07 6.16
C HIS A 465 -38.01 13.86 5.95
N LEU A 466 -38.18 13.19 4.84
CA LEU A 466 -37.32 12.08 4.42
C LEU A 466 -36.21 12.61 3.51
N TRP A 467 -35.01 12.59 4.01
CA TRP A 467 -33.80 12.92 3.22
C TRP A 467 -33.32 11.71 2.48
N VAL A 468 -33.01 11.90 1.21
CA VAL A 468 -32.54 10.88 0.29
C VAL A 468 -31.19 11.27 -0.27
N LYS A 469 -30.15 10.48 0.02
CA LYS A 469 -28.88 10.57 -0.68
C LYS A 469 -28.97 9.75 -1.96
N GLN A 470 -28.65 10.35 -3.08
CA GLN A 470 -28.62 9.72 -4.38
C GLN A 470 -27.19 9.33 -4.77
N PRO A 471 -26.98 8.41 -5.74
CA PRO A 471 -25.70 8.27 -6.41
C PRO A 471 -25.19 9.63 -6.93
N ARG A 472 -23.88 9.82 -7.01
CA ARG A 472 -23.21 11.07 -7.42
C ARG A 472 -23.34 12.23 -6.42
N ASN A 473 -23.62 11.90 -5.14
CA ASN A 473 -23.67 12.90 -4.08
C ASN A 473 -24.71 14.03 -4.30
N ASN A 474 -25.87 13.72 -4.83
CA ASN A 474 -27.00 14.61 -4.81
C ASN A 474 -27.94 14.28 -3.64
N LEU A 475 -28.70 15.28 -3.18
CA LEU A 475 -29.63 15.17 -2.08
C LEU A 475 -31.04 15.57 -2.52
N THR A 476 -32.03 14.87 -1.97
CA THR A 476 -33.41 15.25 -2.12
C THR A 476 -34.12 15.16 -0.77
N MET A 477 -34.83 16.19 -0.40
CA MET A 477 -35.71 16.22 0.75
C MET A 477 -37.15 15.96 0.27
N LEU A 478 -37.81 14.97 0.87
CA LEU A 478 -39.17 14.58 0.55
C LEU A 478 -40.07 14.85 1.75
N THR A 479 -41.25 15.45 1.48
CA THR A 479 -42.36 15.49 2.42
C THR A 479 -43.33 14.38 2.01
N LEU A 480 -43.69 13.52 2.94
CA LEU A 480 -44.58 12.40 2.69
C LEU A 480 -46.02 12.77 3.05
N ASP A 481 -47.01 12.13 2.41
CA ASP A 481 -48.38 12.16 2.87
C ASP A 481 -48.53 11.38 4.19
N LYS A 482 -49.66 11.52 4.88
CA LYS A 482 -49.89 10.91 6.20
C LYS A 482 -49.72 9.39 6.21
N ASP A 483 -50.04 8.76 5.10
CA ASP A 483 -49.98 7.29 4.98
C ASP A 483 -48.70 6.77 4.34
N ALA A 484 -47.71 7.64 4.06
CA ALA A 484 -46.47 7.32 3.32
C ALA A 484 -46.75 6.53 2.02
N ARG A 485 -47.77 6.95 1.25
CA ARG A 485 -48.10 6.38 -0.07
C ARG A 485 -47.51 7.19 -1.20
N GLN A 486 -47.42 8.50 -1.02
CA GLN A 486 -46.96 9.44 -2.05
C GLN A 486 -46.14 10.58 -1.46
N VAL A 487 -45.31 11.18 -2.30
CA VAL A 487 -44.57 12.39 -2.01
C VAL A 487 -45.53 13.58 -2.20
N SER A 488 -45.75 14.36 -1.13
CA SER A 488 -46.54 15.60 -1.16
C SER A 488 -45.67 16.84 -1.45
N GLY A 489 -44.36 16.79 -1.21
CA GLY A 489 -43.42 17.85 -1.52
C GLY A 489 -42.02 17.26 -1.80
N LEU A 490 -41.32 17.87 -2.75
CA LEU A 490 -39.96 17.46 -3.13
C LEU A 490 -39.08 18.70 -3.29
N LYS A 491 -37.92 18.68 -2.66
CA LYS A 491 -36.87 19.68 -2.84
C LYS A 491 -35.51 18.99 -3.10
N ALA A 492 -34.94 19.31 -4.22
CA ALA A 492 -33.60 18.82 -4.58
C ALA A 492 -32.51 19.81 -4.14
N PHE A 493 -31.34 19.29 -3.78
CA PHE A 493 -30.12 20.05 -3.49
C PHE A 493 -29.00 19.47 -4.33
N GLU A 494 -28.32 20.32 -5.09
CA GLU A 494 -27.34 19.91 -6.06
C GLU A 494 -25.90 20.13 -5.55
N ASN A 495 -25.06 19.13 -5.75
CA ASN A 495 -23.64 19.25 -5.44
C ASN A 495 -22.98 20.21 -6.45
N GLY A 496 -22.32 21.24 -5.96
CA GLY A 496 -21.73 22.31 -6.74
C GLY A 496 -22.52 23.62 -6.69
N GLU A 497 -23.84 23.58 -6.37
CA GLU A 497 -24.69 24.76 -6.21
C GLU A 497 -25.05 25.00 -4.73
N ASP A 498 -25.72 24.04 -4.10
CA ASP A 498 -26.18 24.17 -2.71
C ASP A 498 -25.12 23.79 -1.68
N PHE A 499 -24.21 22.91 -2.05
CA PHE A 499 -23.09 22.46 -1.23
C PHE A 499 -21.96 21.92 -2.12
N HIS A 500 -20.77 21.68 -1.52
CA HIS A 500 -19.64 21.11 -2.24
C HIS A 500 -19.11 19.86 -1.51
N SER A 501 -19.19 18.71 -2.16
CA SER A 501 -18.60 17.46 -1.69
C SER A 501 -17.82 16.79 -2.82
N LYS A 502 -16.57 16.43 -2.55
CA LYS A 502 -15.67 15.72 -3.49
C LYS A 502 -15.62 14.23 -3.25
N LEU A 503 -15.68 13.82 -1.99
CA LEU A 503 -15.48 12.42 -1.57
C LEU A 503 -16.71 11.88 -0.82
N TYR A 504 -17.11 12.54 0.27
CA TYR A 504 -18.07 12.01 1.21
C TYR A 504 -19.28 12.91 1.34
N LEU A 505 -20.45 12.35 1.10
CA LEU A 505 -21.75 12.95 1.41
C LEU A 505 -22.51 11.95 2.28
N GLU A 506 -22.84 12.31 3.53
CA GLU A 506 -23.53 11.41 4.45
C GLU A 506 -24.68 12.09 5.18
N LEU A 507 -25.72 11.30 5.45
CA LEU A 507 -26.85 11.71 6.27
C LEU A 507 -26.63 11.21 7.70
N LEU A 508 -26.46 12.11 8.65
CA LEU A 508 -26.11 11.80 10.02
C LEU A 508 -27.23 12.22 10.97
N LYS A 509 -27.53 11.36 11.94
CA LYS A 509 -28.50 11.63 12.98
C LYS A 509 -27.87 11.46 14.36
N PHE A 510 -27.93 12.50 15.19
CA PHE A 510 -27.39 12.54 16.55
C PHE A 510 -28.52 12.82 17.54
N GLY A 511 -29.15 11.76 18.04
CA GLY A 511 -30.36 11.90 18.83
C GLY A 511 -31.47 12.54 18.02
N PRO A 512 -31.95 13.73 18.40
CA PRO A 512 -32.96 14.47 17.61
C PRO A 512 -32.35 15.25 16.43
N ASP A 513 -31.04 15.57 16.49
CA ASP A 513 -30.41 16.44 15.51
C ASP A 513 -30.04 15.70 14.24
N PHE A 514 -30.27 16.35 13.11
CA PHE A 514 -29.97 15.84 11.78
C PHE A 514 -28.94 16.75 11.11
N PHE A 515 -27.91 16.12 10.52
CA PHE A 515 -26.82 16.81 9.83
C PHE A 515 -26.58 16.14 8.47
N ILE A 516 -26.11 16.94 7.53
CA ILE A 516 -25.57 16.50 6.25
C ILE A 516 -24.06 16.74 6.31
N GLN A 517 -23.30 15.70 6.22
CA GLN A 517 -21.85 15.80 6.09
C GLN A 517 -21.49 15.92 4.60
N ALA A 518 -20.74 16.95 4.22
CA ALA A 518 -20.12 17.14 2.91
C ALA A 518 -18.61 17.26 3.10
N ASP A 519 -17.89 16.17 2.89
CA ASP A 519 -16.45 16.01 3.20
C ASP A 519 -16.13 16.32 4.68
N SER A 520 -15.45 17.43 4.93
CA SER A 520 -15.13 17.89 6.30
C SER A 520 -16.13 18.90 6.87
N LEU A 521 -17.15 19.27 6.09
CA LEU A 521 -18.15 20.24 6.46
C LEU A 521 -19.44 19.58 6.91
N PHE A 522 -20.16 20.23 7.83
CA PHE A 522 -21.43 19.78 8.32
C PHE A 522 -22.48 20.85 8.06
N LEU A 523 -23.62 20.41 7.55
CA LEU A 523 -24.69 21.29 7.10
C LEU A 523 -26.00 20.90 7.80
N GLN A 524 -26.86 21.90 8.01
CA GLN A 524 -28.23 21.72 8.46
C GLN A 524 -29.17 22.57 7.59
N LEU A 525 -30.41 22.13 7.46
CA LEU A 525 -31.44 22.92 6.82
C LEU A 525 -31.82 24.09 7.71
N ASP A 526 -31.77 25.29 7.17
CA ASP A 526 -32.41 26.45 7.79
C ASP A 526 -33.92 26.40 7.53
N PRO A 527 -34.77 26.25 8.56
CA PRO A 527 -36.21 26.09 8.36
C PRO A 527 -36.87 27.34 7.83
N THR A 528 -36.20 28.51 7.92
CA THR A 528 -36.80 29.79 7.48
C THR A 528 -36.52 30.07 6.00
N SER A 529 -35.28 29.81 5.55
CA SER A 529 -34.86 30.03 4.16
C SER A 529 -34.93 28.77 3.31
N GLU A 530 -35.12 27.62 3.96
CA GLU A 530 -35.01 26.28 3.35
C GLU A 530 -33.71 26.05 2.59
N THR A 531 -32.63 26.72 2.98
CA THR A 531 -31.29 26.54 2.42
C THR A 531 -30.39 25.77 3.38
N LEU A 532 -29.33 25.16 2.85
CA LEU A 532 -28.33 24.51 3.68
C LEU A 532 -27.35 25.54 4.26
N ARG A 533 -27.14 25.49 5.58
CA ARG A 533 -26.18 26.35 6.29
C ARG A 533 -25.18 25.51 7.08
N PHE A 534 -24.01 26.08 7.33
CA PHE A 534 -23.00 25.44 8.18
C PHE A 534 -23.55 25.20 9.59
N ALA A 535 -23.34 24.00 10.06
CA ALA A 535 -23.73 23.56 11.37
C ALA A 535 -22.49 23.41 12.28
N LYS A 536 -22.66 23.78 13.55
CA LYS A 536 -21.65 23.52 14.58
C LYS A 536 -21.83 22.10 15.10
N LEU A 537 -20.77 21.31 15.02
CA LEU A 537 -20.73 19.98 15.61
C LEU A 537 -20.66 20.03 17.14
N PRO A 538 -21.03 18.94 17.82
CA PRO A 538 -20.68 18.73 19.21
C PRO A 538 -19.17 18.91 19.46
N ASP A 539 -18.81 19.52 20.59
CA ASP A 539 -17.42 19.93 20.87
C ASP A 539 -16.40 18.76 20.91
N ASN A 540 -16.89 17.53 21.10
CA ASN A 540 -16.08 16.31 21.07
C ASN A 540 -15.71 15.80 19.65
N ILE A 541 -16.28 16.41 18.59
CA ILE A 541 -15.95 16.08 17.20
C ILE A 541 -15.14 17.24 16.61
N HIS A 542 -13.86 17.32 16.92
CA HIS A 542 -12.99 18.38 16.40
C HIS A 542 -12.97 18.37 14.86
N GLN A 543 -13.18 19.54 14.25
CA GLN A 543 -12.99 19.73 12.81
C GLN A 543 -11.50 19.52 12.47
N GLN A 544 -11.25 18.70 11.48
CA GLN A 544 -9.90 18.52 10.91
C GLN A 544 -9.91 19.03 9.46
N PRO A 545 -8.78 19.56 8.97
CA PRO A 545 -8.72 20.09 7.60
C PRO A 545 -8.78 19.02 6.50
N ALA A 546 -8.73 17.74 6.87
CA ALA A 546 -8.77 16.62 5.93
C ALA A 546 -10.19 16.09 5.74
N ASN A 547 -10.51 15.64 4.53
CA ASN A 547 -11.79 14.99 4.23
C ASN A 547 -11.88 13.63 4.91
N PHE A 548 -12.99 13.39 5.60
CA PHE A 548 -13.27 12.12 6.27
C PHE A 548 -14.80 11.85 6.25
N LYS A 549 -15.16 10.58 6.39
CA LYS A 549 -16.54 10.17 6.67
C LYS A 549 -16.71 9.97 8.17
N LEU A 550 -17.75 10.56 8.75
CA LEU A 550 -18.11 10.32 10.14
C LEU A 550 -19.11 9.18 10.24
N VAL A 551 -18.75 8.15 11.01
CA VAL A 551 -19.64 7.02 11.30
C VAL A 551 -19.95 7.03 12.80
N PRO A 552 -21.22 7.13 13.18
CA PRO A 552 -21.59 7.07 14.58
C PRO A 552 -21.39 5.66 15.13
N GLY A 553 -20.79 5.57 16.31
CA GLY A 553 -20.76 4.38 17.12
C GLY A 553 -21.91 4.33 18.12
N LYS A 554 -21.67 3.73 19.28
CA LYS A 554 -22.58 3.81 20.43
C LYS A 554 -22.55 5.18 21.08
N ALA A 555 -23.36 5.40 22.09
CA ALA A 555 -23.43 6.70 22.78
C ALA A 555 -22.04 7.18 23.23
N GLY A 556 -21.62 8.32 22.70
CA GLY A 556 -20.30 8.91 22.98
C GLY A 556 -19.12 8.35 22.17
N GLU A 557 -19.37 7.45 21.21
CA GLU A 557 -18.33 6.85 20.37
C GLU A 557 -18.51 7.27 18.91
N TRP A 558 -17.38 7.56 18.23
CA TRP A 558 -17.34 8.03 16.86
C TRP A 558 -16.19 7.42 16.10
N PHE A 559 -16.39 7.22 14.80
CA PHE A 559 -15.34 6.82 13.88
C PHE A 559 -15.18 7.88 12.79
N LYS A 560 -13.98 8.44 12.64
CA LYS A 560 -13.60 9.21 11.46
C LYS A 560 -12.90 8.26 10.48
N VAL A 561 -13.52 8.03 9.35
CA VAL A 561 -12.99 7.16 8.30
C VAL A 561 -12.28 8.02 7.26
N PHE A 562 -10.99 7.76 7.10
CA PHE A 562 -10.13 8.34 6.08
C PHE A 562 -9.83 7.27 5.02
N PRO A 563 -9.32 7.64 3.84
CA PRO A 563 -9.00 6.67 2.79
C PRO A 563 -8.02 5.55 3.21
N ASN A 564 -7.16 5.80 4.20
CA ASN A 564 -6.08 4.88 4.61
C ASN A 564 -6.11 4.48 6.09
N LYS A 565 -7.03 5.04 6.87
CA LYS A 565 -7.15 4.75 8.31
C LYS A 565 -8.55 5.08 8.84
N VAL A 566 -8.85 4.53 10.00
CA VAL A 566 -10.02 4.90 10.80
C VAL A 566 -9.53 5.47 12.14
N VAL A 567 -10.13 6.54 12.60
CA VAL A 567 -9.86 7.09 13.94
C VAL A 567 -11.09 6.86 14.81
N PHE A 568 -10.94 6.03 15.81
CA PHE A 568 -11.95 5.81 16.84
C PHE A 568 -11.83 6.90 17.92
N ILE A 569 -12.94 7.52 18.24
CA ILE A 569 -13.04 8.58 19.26
C ILE A 569 -14.02 8.12 20.32
N GLN A 570 -13.54 8.08 21.55
CA GLN A 570 -14.35 7.79 22.73
C GLN A 570 -14.03 8.82 23.79
N GLU A 571 -15.03 9.58 24.23
CA GLU A 571 -14.83 10.77 25.07
C GLU A 571 -13.87 11.73 24.38
N ASP A 572 -12.72 12.08 25.00
CA ASP A 572 -11.69 12.94 24.42
C ASP A 572 -10.46 12.17 23.91
N LYS A 573 -10.54 10.82 23.88
CA LYS A 573 -9.44 9.96 23.43
C LYS A 573 -9.64 9.54 21.99
N ALA A 574 -8.62 9.74 21.17
CA ALA A 574 -8.57 9.28 19.79
C ALA A 574 -7.60 8.08 19.65
N THR A 575 -8.08 7.01 19.05
CA THR A 575 -7.27 5.82 18.73
C THR A 575 -7.25 5.62 17.21
N GLU A 576 -6.07 5.66 16.62
CA GLU A 576 -5.93 5.37 15.20
C GLU A 576 -5.90 3.87 14.94
N LEU A 577 -6.71 3.45 14.00
CA LEU A 577 -6.84 2.06 13.54
C LEU A 577 -6.41 1.99 12.07
N TYR A 578 -5.44 1.15 11.75
CA TYR A 578 -4.96 1.00 10.37
C TYR A 578 -5.73 -0.08 9.65
N VAL A 579 -6.89 0.34 9.22
CA VAL A 579 -7.82 -0.44 8.41
C VAL A 579 -8.30 0.43 7.26
N THR A 580 -8.41 -0.14 6.07
CA THR A 580 -8.96 0.51 4.87
C THR A 580 -10.31 -0.12 4.58
N LEU A 581 -11.34 0.71 4.57
CA LEU A 581 -12.70 0.26 4.28
C LEU A 581 -13.01 0.45 2.79
N PRO A 582 -13.89 -0.38 2.19
CA PRO A 582 -14.31 -0.23 0.81
C PRO A 582 -14.96 1.13 0.57
N PHE A 583 -14.42 1.91 -0.36
CA PHE A 583 -14.94 3.23 -0.68
C PHE A 583 -16.43 3.18 -1.06
N ASP A 584 -17.21 4.15 -0.58
CA ASP A 584 -18.67 4.28 -0.73
C ASP A 584 -19.49 3.15 -0.03
N ASN A 585 -18.80 2.24 0.68
CA ASN A 585 -19.41 1.19 1.51
C ASN A 585 -18.68 1.04 2.85
N GLU A 586 -18.19 2.16 3.39
CA GLU A 586 -17.51 2.19 4.69
C GLU A 586 -18.52 1.91 5.80
N GLN A 587 -18.65 0.64 6.17
CA GLN A 587 -19.56 0.19 7.21
C GLN A 587 -18.80 -0.24 8.45
N ILE A 588 -19.20 0.33 9.59
CA ILE A 588 -18.70 -0.03 10.93
C ILE A 588 -19.95 -0.37 11.76
N ILE A 589 -20.03 -1.61 12.19
CA ILE A 589 -21.25 -2.18 12.74
C ILE A 589 -21.01 -2.64 14.18
N PRO A 590 -21.77 -2.12 15.17
CA PRO A 590 -21.69 -2.62 16.53
C PRO A 590 -22.26 -4.03 16.61
N LEU A 591 -21.46 -5.00 17.04
CA LEU A 591 -21.93 -6.37 17.29
C LEU A 591 -22.44 -6.55 18.72
N ASN A 592 -21.75 -5.99 19.71
CA ASN A 592 -22.13 -6.02 21.13
C ASN A 592 -21.54 -4.78 21.83
N ASP A 593 -21.53 -4.78 23.18
CA ASP A 593 -21.12 -3.58 23.95
C ASP A 593 -19.69 -3.13 23.77
N SER A 594 -18.81 -3.96 23.23
CA SER A 594 -17.40 -3.66 23.09
C SER A 594 -16.80 -4.03 21.74
N ILE A 595 -17.55 -4.70 20.88
CA ILE A 595 -17.02 -5.18 19.59
C ILE A 595 -17.73 -4.49 18.44
N TYR A 596 -16.92 -3.91 17.53
CA TYR A 596 -17.34 -3.39 16.24
C TYR A 596 -16.80 -4.28 15.12
N LEU A 597 -17.60 -4.47 14.08
CA LEU A 597 -17.18 -5.12 12.84
C LEU A 597 -16.96 -4.07 11.76
N PHE A 598 -15.82 -4.12 11.12
CA PHE A 598 -15.44 -3.33 9.96
C PHE A 598 -15.60 -4.18 8.71
N CYS A 599 -16.43 -3.75 7.77
CA CYS A 599 -16.59 -4.44 6.49
C CYS A 599 -15.36 -4.18 5.60
N GLU A 600 -14.77 -5.23 5.02
CA GLU A 600 -13.59 -5.14 4.16
C GLU A 600 -13.81 -5.82 2.80
N GLU A 601 -12.89 -5.60 1.85
CA GLU A 601 -12.98 -6.17 0.50
C GLU A 601 -12.81 -7.69 0.49
N GLU A 602 -12.02 -8.24 1.42
CA GLU A 602 -11.71 -9.67 1.48
C GLU A 602 -12.07 -10.26 2.86
N GLY A 603 -13.20 -9.85 3.42
CA GLY A 603 -13.63 -10.32 4.73
C GLY A 603 -14.07 -9.20 5.67
N TYR A 604 -13.64 -9.24 6.92
CA TYR A 604 -13.99 -8.24 7.93
C TYR A 604 -12.92 -8.12 9.02
N GLY A 605 -12.87 -6.94 9.65
CA GLY A 605 -12.12 -6.71 10.88
C GLY A 605 -13.02 -6.66 12.11
N LEU A 606 -12.56 -7.15 13.25
CA LEU A 606 -13.19 -6.98 14.55
C LEU A 606 -12.34 -6.05 15.42
N PHE A 607 -12.96 -5.04 15.96
CA PHE A 607 -12.36 -4.07 16.84
C PHE A 607 -12.97 -4.19 18.24
N ASN A 608 -12.14 -4.44 19.24
CA ASN A 608 -12.57 -4.51 20.62
C ASN A 608 -12.18 -3.23 21.38
N THR A 609 -13.13 -2.38 21.71
CA THR A 609 -12.91 -1.11 22.40
C THR A 609 -12.31 -1.25 23.81
N ARG A 610 -12.54 -2.39 24.49
CA ARG A 610 -11.94 -2.64 25.81
C ARG A 610 -10.44 -2.82 25.77
N LEU A 611 -9.89 -3.12 24.61
CA LEU A 611 -8.46 -3.36 24.43
C LEU A 611 -7.67 -2.08 24.09
N THR A 612 -8.33 -0.97 23.75
CA THR A 612 -7.66 0.26 23.29
C THR A 612 -6.64 0.82 24.28
N GLY A 613 -6.86 0.65 25.58
CA GLY A 613 -5.94 1.10 26.65
C GLY A 613 -4.85 0.09 27.03
N GLN A 614 -4.88 -1.13 26.50
CA GLN A 614 -3.95 -2.21 26.86
C GLN A 614 -2.70 -2.24 25.97
N TYR A 615 -2.74 -1.60 24.83
CA TYR A 615 -1.61 -1.55 23.89
C TYR A 615 -0.68 -0.40 24.26
N PRO A 616 0.65 -0.64 24.34
CA PRO A 616 1.61 0.41 24.64
C PRO A 616 1.50 1.53 23.60
N ALA A 617 1.83 2.74 24.05
CA ALA A 617 1.92 3.89 23.16
C ALA A 617 2.88 3.56 22.02
N ARG A 618 2.54 4.03 20.80
CA ARG A 618 3.38 3.82 19.63
C ARG A 618 4.80 4.30 19.84
N VAL A 619 5.73 3.47 19.43
CA VAL A 619 7.10 3.91 19.21
C VAL A 619 7.10 4.76 17.93
N LEU A 620 7.12 6.08 18.11
CA LEU A 620 7.27 7.02 17.01
C LEU A 620 8.76 7.20 16.74
N THR A 621 9.23 6.62 15.65
CA THR A 621 10.61 6.82 15.19
C THR A 621 10.78 8.20 14.55
N ASP A 622 11.98 8.72 14.53
CA ASP A 622 12.29 9.96 13.85
C ASP A 622 12.44 9.72 12.33
N PRO A 623 12.03 10.65 11.46
CA PRO A 623 12.37 10.54 10.06
C PRO A 623 13.88 10.69 9.87
N PHE A 624 14.43 10.01 8.87
CA PHE A 624 15.84 10.16 8.53
C PHE A 624 16.09 9.98 7.02
N ILE A 625 17.19 10.55 6.57
CA ILE A 625 17.62 10.45 5.18
C ILE A 625 18.48 9.19 5.04
N THR A 626 17.97 8.21 4.28
CA THR A 626 18.62 6.90 4.10
C THR A 626 19.80 6.98 3.15
N ALA A 627 19.68 7.77 2.09
CA ALA A 627 20.72 7.89 1.07
C ALA A 627 20.63 9.23 0.33
N VAL A 628 21.79 9.72 -0.10
CA VAL A 628 21.90 10.84 -1.04
C VAL A 628 22.78 10.39 -2.22
N PHE A 629 22.23 10.42 -3.43
CA PHE A 629 22.91 10.04 -4.66
C PHE A 629 23.33 11.27 -5.42
N ILE A 630 24.52 11.24 -6.03
CA ILE A 630 25.03 12.28 -6.93
C ILE A 630 25.05 11.71 -8.35
N HIS A 631 24.45 12.42 -9.31
CA HIS A 631 24.40 12.06 -10.74
C HIS A 631 23.88 10.64 -11.05
N GLY A 632 23.03 10.07 -10.19
CA GLY A 632 22.53 8.71 -10.37
C GLY A 632 23.55 7.63 -10.04
N ASP A 633 24.79 7.98 -9.75
CA ASP A 633 25.83 7.06 -9.32
C ASP A 633 25.62 6.68 -7.84
N SER A 634 25.91 5.44 -7.49
CA SER A 634 25.74 4.88 -6.15
C SER A 634 26.74 5.42 -5.11
N SER A 635 27.20 6.64 -5.27
CA SER A 635 28.00 7.33 -4.25
C SER A 635 27.09 7.85 -3.16
N LEU A 636 26.78 6.98 -2.23
CA LEU A 636 26.04 7.30 -1.02
C LEU A 636 26.81 8.31 -0.18
N LEU A 637 26.28 9.50 -0.11
CA LEU A 637 26.71 10.49 0.86
C LEU A 637 25.90 10.29 2.13
N GLN A 638 26.60 10.06 3.21
CA GLN A 638 25.96 9.79 4.49
C GLN A 638 25.46 11.06 5.15
N ASN A 639 24.28 10.98 5.79
CA ASN A 639 24.12 11.35 7.19
C ASN A 639 22.93 10.67 7.83
N GLY A 640 23.17 9.68 8.65
CA GLY A 640 22.29 9.44 9.77
C GLY A 640 22.53 10.57 10.79
N GLY A 641 21.52 11.39 11.04
CA GLY A 641 21.30 12.22 12.20
C GLY A 641 22.41 13.18 12.67
N ASN A 642 22.06 14.43 12.77
CA ASN A 642 22.60 15.47 13.68
C ASN A 642 24.09 15.38 14.07
N GLY A 643 24.94 15.28 13.13
CA GLY A 643 26.39 15.39 13.32
C GLY A 643 27.02 16.45 12.43
N GLY A 644 26.38 17.60 12.23
CA GLY A 644 26.95 18.90 11.94
C GLY A 644 28.10 19.05 10.91
N LYS A 645 28.42 18.04 10.14
CA LYS A 645 29.47 18.17 9.12
C LYS A 645 28.88 18.61 7.79
N LEU A 646 29.02 19.93 7.55
CA LEU A 646 28.60 20.53 6.28
C LEU A 646 29.28 19.81 5.10
N MET A 647 28.50 19.25 4.20
CA MET A 647 29.02 18.58 3.03
C MET A 647 29.34 19.58 1.95
N ILE A 648 30.50 19.46 1.34
CA ILE A 648 30.96 20.36 0.27
C ILE A 648 31.00 19.59 -1.04
N LEU A 649 30.07 19.96 -1.95
CA LEU A 649 29.95 19.41 -3.29
C LEU A 649 30.67 20.26 -4.33
N GLN A 650 31.21 19.63 -5.35
CA GLN A 650 31.80 20.30 -6.49
C GLN A 650 30.70 20.88 -7.42
N PRO A 651 30.98 21.87 -8.26
CA PRO A 651 29.98 22.49 -9.12
C PRO A 651 29.29 21.56 -10.12
N TRP A 652 29.91 20.40 -10.42
CA TRP A 652 29.32 19.39 -11.30
C TRP A 652 28.54 18.32 -10.55
N GLU A 653 28.65 18.26 -9.22
CA GLU A 653 27.87 17.37 -8.34
C GLU A 653 26.55 18.02 -7.91
N ASN A 654 25.82 18.60 -8.86
CA ASN A 654 24.65 19.44 -8.62
C ASN A 654 23.31 18.77 -8.97
N ASN A 655 23.36 17.47 -9.29
CA ASN A 655 22.18 16.63 -9.42
C ASN A 655 22.15 15.68 -8.25
N LEU A 656 21.16 15.84 -7.37
CA LEU A 656 21.06 15.11 -6.12
C LEU A 656 19.71 14.41 -6.02
N LYS A 657 19.73 13.13 -5.67
CA LYS A 657 18.55 12.36 -5.32
C LYS A 657 18.62 12.00 -3.85
N PHE A 658 17.64 12.42 -3.09
CA PHE A 658 17.48 12.13 -1.67
C PHE A 658 16.49 10.97 -1.51
N ASN A 659 16.89 9.95 -0.78
CA ASN A 659 16.01 8.92 -0.26
C ASN A 659 15.83 9.14 1.24
N PHE A 660 14.60 9.11 1.70
CA PHE A 660 14.27 9.36 3.10
C PHE A 660 13.08 8.48 3.52
N THR A 661 12.96 8.25 4.81
CA THR A 661 11.91 7.41 5.38
C THR A 661 11.68 7.75 6.86
N GLN A 662 10.64 7.17 7.42
CA GLN A 662 10.43 6.96 8.84
C GLN A 662 10.13 5.46 9.00
N PRO A 663 10.89 4.69 9.80
CA PRO A 663 10.70 3.23 9.89
C PRO A 663 9.38 2.90 10.58
N LEU A 664 8.31 2.87 9.83
CA LEU A 664 7.00 2.40 10.22
C LEU A 664 6.66 1.19 9.35
N TYR A 665 6.33 0.06 9.98
CA TYR A 665 6.23 -1.20 9.27
C TYR A 665 4.81 -1.63 8.97
N LEU A 666 3.82 -1.20 9.77
CA LEU A 666 2.41 -1.53 9.55
C LEU A 666 1.71 -0.59 8.57
N ARG A 667 2.34 0.51 8.21
CA ARG A 667 1.83 1.51 7.28
C ARG A 667 2.95 2.32 6.65
N GLN A 668 2.66 2.95 5.55
CA GLN A 668 3.56 3.93 4.96
C GLN A 668 3.51 5.25 5.75
N PRO A 669 4.68 5.87 6.04
CA PRO A 669 4.71 7.16 6.75
C PRO A 669 4.27 8.31 5.84
N ASP A 670 3.53 9.27 6.41
CA ASP A 670 3.21 10.53 5.75
C ASP A 670 4.33 11.55 6.04
N LEU A 671 5.12 11.86 5.02
CA LEU A 671 6.27 12.76 5.11
C LEU A 671 6.05 14.00 4.25
N ARG A 672 6.66 15.11 4.64
CA ARG A 672 6.85 16.27 3.79
C ARG A 672 8.32 16.65 3.76
N TYR A 673 8.72 17.29 2.69
CA TYR A 673 10.10 17.69 2.49
C TYR A 673 10.20 19.11 1.94
N ARG A 674 11.39 19.69 2.09
CA ARG A 674 11.77 20.97 1.55
C ARG A 674 13.29 21.05 1.37
N LEU A 675 13.75 21.64 0.29
CA LEU A 675 15.15 22.04 0.12
C LEU A 675 15.26 23.54 0.46
N SER A 676 15.62 23.83 1.70
CA SER A 676 15.86 25.18 2.16
C SER A 676 17.00 25.82 1.36
N GLY A 677 16.80 27.05 0.88
CA GLY A 677 17.68 27.72 -0.08
C GLY A 677 17.30 27.52 -1.56
N PHE A 678 16.29 26.67 -1.85
CA PHE A 678 15.77 26.44 -3.20
C PHE A 678 14.24 26.45 -3.24
N ASP A 679 13.57 25.68 -2.38
CA ASP A 679 12.11 25.62 -2.31
C ASP A 679 11.57 26.75 -1.41
N GLU A 680 10.53 27.45 -1.88
CA GLU A 680 9.87 28.49 -1.08
C GLU A 680 8.97 27.93 0.02
N LYS A 681 8.37 26.75 -0.21
CA LYS A 681 7.38 26.11 0.67
C LYS A 681 7.69 24.63 0.88
N TRP A 682 7.17 24.11 1.97
CA TRP A 682 7.12 22.67 2.18
C TRP A 682 6.24 21.97 1.14
N SER A 683 6.60 20.76 0.73
CA SER A 683 5.67 19.89 0.02
C SER A 683 4.44 19.58 0.91
N PRO A 684 3.29 19.21 0.34
CA PRO A 684 2.23 18.61 1.14
C PRO A 684 2.71 17.32 1.79
N PHE A 685 2.11 16.91 2.91
CA PHE A 685 2.32 15.59 3.47
C PHE A 685 1.82 14.52 2.49
N GLY A 686 2.53 13.41 2.41
CA GLY A 686 2.16 12.29 1.54
C GLY A 686 3.22 11.18 1.53
N ASN A 687 2.95 10.15 0.74
CA ASN A 687 3.74 8.94 0.63
C ASN A 687 4.86 9.09 -0.42
N ILE A 688 5.66 10.14 -0.28
CA ILE A 688 6.81 10.39 -1.14
C ILE A 688 8.07 10.17 -0.31
N TYR A 689 8.92 9.24 -0.73
CA TYR A 689 10.11 8.79 0.01
C TYR A 689 11.40 9.05 -0.75
N GLU A 690 11.30 9.65 -1.91
CA GLU A 690 12.44 10.09 -2.69
C GLU A 690 12.16 11.41 -3.40
N LYS A 691 13.21 12.22 -3.52
CA LYS A 691 13.15 13.48 -4.26
C LYS A 691 14.44 13.73 -4.99
N GLU A 692 14.33 14.05 -6.25
CA GLU A 692 15.45 14.43 -7.08
C GLU A 692 15.42 15.95 -7.36
N TYR A 693 16.59 16.56 -7.24
CA TYR A 693 16.84 17.94 -7.65
C TYR A 693 17.96 17.92 -8.68
N THR A 694 17.70 18.48 -9.84
CA THR A 694 18.63 18.53 -10.95
C THR A 694 19.14 19.96 -11.17
N ASN A 695 20.42 20.08 -11.51
CA ASN A 695 21.05 21.35 -11.86
C ASN A 695 20.91 22.45 -10.80
N LEU A 696 21.12 22.08 -9.53
CA LEU A 696 21.11 23.03 -8.43
C LEU A 696 22.18 24.09 -8.62
N PRO A 697 21.86 25.40 -8.46
CA PRO A 697 22.84 26.45 -8.54
C PRO A 697 23.84 26.39 -7.37
N PRO A 698 25.02 26.98 -7.50
CA PRO A 698 25.96 27.11 -6.37
C PRO A 698 25.32 27.88 -5.21
N GLY A 699 25.34 27.28 -4.02
CA GLY A 699 24.67 27.84 -2.85
C GLY A 699 24.81 26.96 -1.61
N LYS A 700 24.24 27.40 -0.52
CA LYS A 700 24.07 26.63 0.72
C LYS A 700 22.64 26.10 0.75
N TYR A 701 22.49 24.84 1.08
CA TYR A 701 21.21 24.15 1.08
C TYR A 701 21.07 23.28 2.31
N ALA A 702 19.83 23.12 2.77
CA ALA A 702 19.45 22.13 3.78
C ALA A 702 18.25 21.35 3.22
N PHE A 703 18.41 20.06 2.97
CA PHE A 703 17.29 19.18 2.65
C PHE A 703 16.65 18.74 3.95
N GLU A 704 15.40 19.14 4.16
CA GLU A 704 14.64 18.93 5.39
C GLU A 704 13.49 17.96 5.11
N VAL A 705 13.27 17.01 6.03
CA VAL A 705 12.15 16.06 6.00
C VAL A 705 11.45 16.10 7.34
N GLU A 706 10.14 16.17 7.35
CA GLU A 706 9.31 16.18 8.55
C GLU A 706 8.25 15.08 8.45
N ALA A 707 8.03 14.39 9.56
CA ALA A 707 7.00 13.35 9.69
C ALA A 707 5.73 13.92 10.32
N GLN A 708 4.58 13.63 9.72
CA GLN A 708 3.28 14.13 10.19
C GLN A 708 2.95 13.63 11.60
N ASP A 709 3.25 12.37 11.90
CA ASP A 709 2.84 11.75 13.17
C ASP A 709 3.65 12.21 14.37
N SER A 710 4.98 12.31 14.21
CA SER A 710 5.88 12.68 15.30
C SER A 710 6.07 14.20 15.40
N GLY A 711 5.76 14.95 14.33
CA GLY A 711 6.11 16.36 14.20
C GLY A 711 7.63 16.61 14.23
N LYS A 712 8.44 15.53 14.18
CA LYS A 712 9.89 15.62 14.19
C LYS A 712 10.45 15.74 12.79
N SER A 713 11.59 16.39 12.66
CA SER A 713 12.26 16.62 11.40
C SER A 713 13.73 16.20 11.45
N CYS A 714 14.26 15.86 10.28
CA CYS A 714 15.69 15.69 10.06
C CYS A 714 16.18 16.60 8.93
N SER A 715 17.46 16.93 8.91
CA SER A 715 18.06 17.76 7.87
C SER A 715 19.38 17.19 7.36
N PHE A 716 19.69 17.51 6.11
CA PHE A 716 20.98 17.24 5.46
C PHE A 716 21.51 18.52 4.86
N ASP A 717 22.59 19.03 5.45
CA ASP A 717 23.20 20.31 5.08
C ASP A 717 24.33 20.11 4.08
N PHE A 718 24.31 20.88 2.98
CA PHE A 718 25.35 20.81 1.98
C PHE A 718 25.57 22.17 1.28
N VAL A 719 26.75 22.31 0.66
CA VAL A 719 27.14 23.50 -0.12
C VAL A 719 27.65 23.07 -1.48
N ILE A 720 27.08 23.62 -2.52
CA ILE A 720 27.60 23.50 -3.89
C ILE A 720 28.53 24.65 -4.16
N ARG A 721 29.81 24.35 -4.45
CA ARG A 721 30.83 25.37 -4.75
C ARG A 721 30.52 26.09 -6.07
N LYS A 722 30.90 27.37 -6.14
CA LYS A 722 30.86 28.12 -7.39
C LYS A 722 31.92 27.59 -8.35
N ARG A 723 31.60 27.54 -9.62
CA ARG A 723 32.61 27.24 -10.66
C ARG A 723 33.65 28.33 -10.68
N TRP A 724 34.91 27.97 -10.93
CA TRP A 724 36.03 28.90 -10.89
C TRP A 724 35.85 30.13 -11.80
N TYR A 725 35.17 29.95 -12.95
CA TYR A 725 34.83 31.05 -13.87
C TYR A 725 33.68 31.97 -13.39
N GLN A 726 32.96 31.61 -12.34
CA GLN A 726 31.94 32.46 -11.69
C GLN A 726 32.52 33.32 -10.57
N ALA A 727 33.82 33.17 -10.28
CA ALA A 727 34.52 33.98 -9.28
C ALA A 727 34.51 35.46 -9.70
N LEU A 728 34.28 36.33 -8.72
CA LEU A 728 34.11 37.76 -8.94
C LEU A 728 35.32 38.37 -9.66
N TRP A 729 36.54 37.89 -9.35
CA TRP A 729 37.78 38.32 -9.96
C TRP A 729 37.85 38.02 -11.48
N LEU A 730 37.27 36.88 -11.91
CA LEU A 730 37.20 36.54 -13.34
C LEU A 730 36.19 37.40 -14.10
N LYS A 731 35.08 37.78 -13.47
CA LYS A 731 34.15 38.75 -14.02
C LYS A 731 34.83 40.12 -14.18
N ILE A 732 35.64 40.55 -13.19
CA ILE A 732 36.42 41.76 -13.26
C ILE A 732 37.47 41.67 -14.39
N ILE A 733 38.18 40.55 -14.47
CA ILE A 733 39.15 40.30 -15.55
C ILE A 733 38.44 40.30 -16.92
N SER A 734 37.28 39.66 -17.04
CA SER A 734 36.53 39.62 -18.30
C SER A 734 36.07 41.03 -18.72
N VAL A 735 35.64 41.85 -17.77
CA VAL A 735 35.31 43.28 -18.03
C VAL A 735 36.56 44.04 -18.43
N LEU A 736 37.68 43.85 -17.74
CA LEU A 736 38.97 44.46 -18.09
C LEU A 736 39.45 44.01 -19.47
N LEU A 737 39.30 42.71 -19.79
CA LEU A 737 39.64 42.19 -21.13
C LEU A 737 38.76 42.77 -22.22
N VAL A 738 37.44 42.93 -21.94
CA VAL A 738 36.51 43.59 -22.88
C VAL A 738 36.89 45.06 -23.08
N LEU A 739 37.22 45.76 -21.98
CA LEU A 739 37.68 47.15 -22.07
C LEU A 739 39.01 47.27 -22.82
N LEU A 740 39.95 46.35 -22.58
CA LEU A 740 41.22 46.25 -23.27
C LEU A 740 41.03 45.94 -24.77
N PHE A 741 40.12 44.99 -25.04
CA PHE A 741 39.76 44.60 -26.40
C PHE A 741 39.03 45.73 -27.15
N SER A 742 38.11 46.44 -26.47
CA SER A 742 37.44 47.61 -27.05
C SER A 742 38.44 48.72 -27.33
N ARG A 743 39.42 48.95 -26.42
CA ARG A 743 40.49 49.94 -26.66
C ARG A 743 41.41 49.52 -27.80
N LEU A 744 41.65 48.19 -27.94
CA LEU A 744 42.40 47.62 -29.06
C LEU A 744 41.61 47.79 -30.37
N LEU A 745 40.31 47.52 -30.34
CA LEU A 745 39.43 47.75 -31.50
C LEU A 745 39.36 49.22 -31.91
N VAL A 746 39.27 50.10 -30.91
CA VAL A 746 39.35 51.59 -31.20
C VAL A 746 40.67 51.93 -31.83
N LYS A 747 41.82 51.45 -31.30
CA LYS A 747 43.12 51.61 -31.89
C LYS A 747 43.22 51.01 -33.30
N ILE A 748 42.67 49.85 -33.51
CA ILE A 748 42.63 49.20 -34.84
C ILE A 748 41.68 50.00 -35.76
N HIS A 749 40.57 50.51 -35.21
CA HIS A 749 39.62 51.34 -35.95
C HIS A 749 40.25 52.63 -36.34
N ASP A 750 40.93 53.32 -35.43
CA ASP A 750 41.69 54.55 -35.72
C ASP A 750 42.75 54.28 -36.77
N HIS A 751 43.47 53.18 -36.63
CA HIS A 751 44.48 52.75 -37.61
C HIS A 751 43.84 52.38 -38.96
N ARG A 752 42.65 51.76 -38.95
CA ARG A 752 41.89 51.51 -40.19
C ARG A 752 41.28 52.75 -40.79
N LEU A 753 40.83 53.66 -39.95
CA LEU A 753 40.37 54.99 -40.45
C LEU A 753 41.47 55.76 -41.16
N ASP A 754 42.67 55.67 -40.57
CA ASP A 754 43.83 56.29 -41.25
C ASP A 754 44.26 55.55 -42.56
N MET A 755 44.07 54.24 -42.57
CA MET A 755 44.27 53.42 -43.78
C MET A 755 43.10 53.62 -44.78
N GLN A 756 41.84 53.79 -44.27
CA GLN A 756 40.66 54.03 -45.10
C GLN A 756 40.66 55.41 -45.73
N LYS A 757 41.17 56.42 -45.02
CA LYS A 757 41.36 57.75 -45.63
C LYS A 757 42.30 57.68 -46.82
N ARG A 758 43.22 56.73 -46.80
CA ARG A 758 44.11 56.40 -47.93
C ARG A 758 43.52 55.50 -48.99
N LYS A 759 42.55 54.65 -48.59
CA LYS A 759 41.85 53.73 -49.51
C LYS A 759 40.58 54.28 -50.13
N LEU A 760 39.92 55.29 -49.50
CA LEU A 760 38.68 55.85 -49.99
C LEU A 760 38.85 56.68 -51.28
N GLN A 761 40.07 56.92 -51.65
CA GLN A 761 40.38 57.51 -53.01
C GLN A 761 40.45 56.43 -54.11
N LEU A 762 40.48 55.13 -53.70
CA LEU A 762 40.65 54.02 -54.65
C LEU A 762 39.40 53.09 -54.79
N GLU A 763 38.39 53.27 -53.98
CA GLU A 763 37.30 52.33 -53.91
C GLU A 763 35.92 52.79 -54.38
N LYS A 764 35.86 54.03 -54.90
CA LYS A 764 34.61 54.51 -55.49
C LYS A 764 34.15 53.75 -56.77
N GLU A 765 34.98 52.86 -57.22
CA GLU A 765 34.67 52.14 -58.47
C GLU A 765 34.23 50.66 -58.26
N ARG A 766 34.24 50.08 -57.06
CA ARG A 766 33.90 48.65 -56.84
C ARG A 766 32.57 48.34 -56.13
N GLU A 767 31.87 49.35 -55.68
CA GLU A 767 30.69 49.15 -54.82
C GLU A 767 29.37 48.74 -55.53
N LEU A 768 29.36 48.65 -56.80
CA LEU A 768 28.13 48.42 -57.57
C LEU A 768 27.83 46.90 -57.84
N GLN A 769 28.68 45.98 -57.44
CA GLN A 769 28.52 44.58 -57.82
C GLN A 769 28.14 43.58 -56.66
N GLN A 770 28.19 43.96 -55.40
CA GLN A 770 27.98 43.01 -54.33
C GLN A 770 26.61 43.00 -53.64
N GLN A 771 25.72 43.91 -53.96
CA GLN A 771 24.38 43.96 -53.30
C GLN A 771 23.36 42.86 -53.72
N ARG A 772 23.70 42.00 -54.67
CA ARG A 772 22.71 40.98 -55.17
C ARG A 772 22.78 39.57 -54.54
N ILE A 773 23.72 39.25 -53.73
CA ILE A 773 23.91 37.88 -53.29
C ILE A 773 23.37 37.63 -51.83
N GLN A 774 23.22 38.62 -51.00
CA GLN A 774 22.87 38.41 -49.61
C GLN A 774 21.38 38.20 -49.29
N ALA A 775 20.51 38.48 -50.19
CA ALA A 775 19.06 38.39 -49.95
C ALA A 775 18.45 36.97 -50.12
N ARG A 776 19.29 35.98 -50.46
CA ARG A 776 18.77 34.64 -50.83
C ARG A 776 18.84 33.58 -49.71
N ASN A 777 19.66 33.78 -48.69
CA ASN A 777 19.92 32.74 -47.72
C ASN A 777 19.06 32.78 -46.43
N GLU A 778 18.41 33.87 -46.12
CA GLU A 778 17.54 33.96 -44.91
C GLU A 778 16.15 33.35 -45.05
N ARG A 779 15.68 33.18 -46.32
CA ARG A 779 14.34 32.60 -46.56
C ARG A 779 14.22 31.09 -46.40
N LEU A 780 15.33 30.36 -46.35
CA LEU A 780 15.30 28.89 -46.32
C LEU A 780 15.19 28.25 -44.92
N GLN A 781 15.57 28.95 -43.87
CA GLN A 781 15.49 28.38 -42.52
C GLN A 781 14.12 28.48 -41.89
N ASP A 782 13.33 29.47 -42.19
CA ASP A 782 11.96 29.64 -41.68
C ASP A 782 10.96 28.60 -42.27
N GLU A 783 11.26 28.05 -43.44
CA GLU A 783 10.38 27.10 -44.12
C GLU A 783 10.36 25.71 -43.46
N ILE A 784 11.47 25.30 -42.84
CA ILE A 784 11.62 23.96 -42.23
C ILE A 784 10.88 23.88 -40.87
N LEU A 785 10.93 24.93 -40.07
CA LEU A 785 10.25 24.97 -38.78
C LEU A 785 8.72 24.96 -38.91
N ASN A 786 8.21 25.63 -39.93
CA ASN A 786 6.78 25.70 -40.20
C ASN A 786 6.20 24.39 -40.75
N LYS A 787 7.02 23.58 -41.43
CA LYS A 787 6.56 22.27 -41.97
C LYS A 787 6.40 21.21 -40.91
N ASN A 788 7.31 21.19 -39.89
CA ASN A 788 7.24 20.26 -38.77
C ASN A 788 6.01 20.50 -37.86
N ARG A 789 5.67 21.76 -37.63
CA ARG A 789 4.50 22.14 -36.83
C ARG A 789 3.18 21.81 -37.55
N LYS A 790 3.12 21.96 -38.84
CA LYS A 790 1.94 21.63 -39.66
C LYS A 790 1.66 20.11 -39.73
N LEU A 791 2.68 19.25 -39.63
CA LEU A 791 2.49 17.82 -39.66
C LEU A 791 1.95 17.31 -38.32
N ALA A 792 2.49 17.83 -37.20
CA ALA A 792 2.00 17.48 -35.86
C ALA A 792 0.55 17.96 -35.65
N ASP A 793 0.24 19.19 -36.08
CA ASP A 793 -1.11 19.77 -36.02
C ASP A 793 -2.09 18.98 -36.89
N SER A 794 -1.70 18.65 -38.13
CA SER A 794 -2.54 17.85 -39.06
C SER A 794 -2.80 16.44 -38.55
N THR A 795 -1.83 15.80 -37.90
CA THR A 795 -2.02 14.45 -37.35
C THR A 795 -2.93 14.46 -36.12
N MET A 796 -2.75 15.48 -35.24
CA MET A 796 -3.62 15.69 -34.06
C MET A 796 -5.05 16.06 -34.47
N GLU A 797 -5.21 16.81 -35.55
CA GLU A 797 -6.51 17.20 -36.09
C GLU A 797 -7.26 15.99 -36.69
N LEU A 798 -6.54 15.08 -37.39
CA LEU A 798 -7.08 13.81 -37.85
C LEU A 798 -7.52 12.88 -36.72
N VAL A 799 -6.74 12.81 -35.64
CA VAL A 799 -7.10 12.02 -34.43
C VAL A 799 -8.38 12.57 -33.81
N ARG A 800 -8.44 13.88 -33.54
CA ARG A 800 -9.61 14.55 -32.97
C ARG A 800 -10.85 14.42 -33.85
N LYS A 801 -10.69 14.56 -35.17
CA LYS A 801 -11.78 14.42 -36.15
C LYS A 801 -12.35 12.99 -36.09
N ASN A 802 -11.49 11.99 -36.12
CA ASN A 802 -11.91 10.59 -36.08
C ASN A 802 -12.53 10.17 -34.75
N GLU A 803 -12.00 10.62 -33.60
CA GLU A 803 -12.59 10.40 -32.30
C GLU A 803 -13.99 11.07 -32.17
N MET A 804 -14.14 12.27 -32.71
CA MET A 804 -15.42 12.98 -32.71
C MET A 804 -16.46 12.29 -33.58
N LEU A 805 -16.05 11.87 -34.77
CA LEU A 805 -16.92 11.15 -35.69
C LEU A 805 -17.31 9.77 -35.14
N GLN A 806 -16.38 9.07 -34.49
CA GLN A 806 -16.67 7.80 -33.83
C GLN A 806 -17.66 7.95 -32.67
N LYS A 807 -17.52 9.01 -31.89
CA LYS A 807 -18.40 9.32 -30.77
C LYS A 807 -19.82 9.66 -31.25
N ILE A 808 -19.93 10.40 -32.34
CA ILE A 808 -21.20 10.71 -32.98
C ILE A 808 -21.86 9.43 -33.54
N LYS A 809 -21.07 8.53 -34.13
CA LYS A 809 -21.53 7.24 -34.63
C LYS A 809 -22.04 6.34 -33.51
N ASP A 810 -21.30 6.25 -32.39
CA ASP A 810 -21.68 5.45 -31.24
C ASP A 810 -22.99 5.98 -30.61
N ASP A 811 -23.14 7.31 -30.56
CA ASP A 811 -24.37 7.95 -30.08
C ASP A 811 -25.56 7.75 -31.04
N LEU A 812 -25.32 7.77 -32.33
CA LEU A 812 -26.32 7.42 -33.34
C LEU A 812 -26.75 5.95 -33.29
N THR A 813 -25.80 5.04 -33.01
CA THR A 813 -26.08 3.60 -32.86
C THR A 813 -26.87 3.30 -31.58
N LYS A 814 -26.64 4.07 -30.52
CA LYS A 814 -27.44 4.00 -29.29
C LYS A 814 -28.87 4.49 -29.49
N LEU A 815 -29.06 5.48 -30.35
CA LEU A 815 -30.37 6.00 -30.74
C LEU A 815 -31.14 5.05 -31.67
N GLU A 816 -30.44 4.22 -32.47
CA GLU A 816 -31.04 3.18 -33.32
C GLU A 816 -31.56 1.97 -32.53
N SER A 817 -31.00 1.75 -31.31
CA SER A 817 -31.40 0.65 -30.40
C SER A 817 -32.50 1.00 -29.41
N ALA A 818 -32.93 2.25 -29.32
CA ALA A 818 -34.06 2.69 -28.48
C ALA A 818 -35.38 2.54 -29.29
N LYS A 819 -36.21 1.64 -28.78
CA LYS A 819 -37.48 1.15 -29.39
C LYS A 819 -38.42 2.22 -29.92
N GLU A 820 -38.90 1.88 -31.08
CA GLU A 820 -40.24 2.14 -31.65
C GLU A 820 -41.05 3.38 -31.19
N ASN A 821 -41.02 4.43 -31.97
CA ASN A 821 -42.14 4.86 -32.85
C ASN A 821 -41.71 6.08 -33.66
N GLU A 822 -41.98 5.96 -34.96
CA GLU A 822 -42.05 7.00 -35.99
C GLU A 822 -40.75 7.72 -36.39
N ARG A 823 -40.08 7.09 -37.41
CA ARG A 823 -39.31 7.77 -38.45
C ARG A 823 -38.26 8.82 -38.05
N PRO A 824 -36.97 8.44 -37.98
CA PRO A 824 -36.19 8.45 -39.23
C PRO A 824 -35.02 7.46 -39.30
N VAL A 825 -35.27 6.18 -39.20
CA VAL A 825 -34.21 5.13 -39.22
C VAL A 825 -33.38 5.19 -40.55
N LYS A 826 -34.00 5.62 -41.65
CA LYS A 826 -33.26 5.81 -42.93
C LYS A 826 -32.28 6.99 -42.88
N ALA A 827 -32.63 8.07 -42.19
CA ALA A 827 -31.75 9.25 -42.04
C ALA A 827 -30.58 8.97 -41.14
N ILE A 828 -30.79 8.22 -40.05
CA ILE A 828 -29.71 7.82 -39.10
C ILE A 828 -28.73 6.88 -39.78
N ARG A 829 -29.21 5.88 -40.55
CA ARG A 829 -28.35 5.00 -41.33
C ARG A 829 -27.58 5.74 -42.44
N HIS A 830 -28.22 6.69 -43.08
CA HIS A 830 -27.58 7.50 -44.10
C HIS A 830 -26.49 8.40 -43.51
N LEU A 831 -26.74 9.00 -42.32
CA LEU A 831 -25.75 9.78 -41.57
C LEU A 831 -24.61 8.88 -41.06
N SER A 832 -24.88 7.71 -40.54
CA SER A 832 -23.88 6.74 -40.13
C SER A 832 -22.98 6.31 -41.31
N HIS A 833 -23.56 6.11 -42.47
CA HIS A 833 -22.83 5.76 -43.69
C HIS A 833 -22.00 6.94 -44.26
N LEU A 834 -22.52 8.18 -44.15
CA LEU A 834 -21.78 9.40 -44.47
C LEU A 834 -20.60 9.61 -43.52
N ILE A 835 -20.76 9.32 -42.25
CA ILE A 835 -19.69 9.40 -41.24
C ILE A 835 -18.59 8.36 -41.56
N ASP A 836 -18.96 7.14 -41.91
CA ASP A 836 -18.01 6.09 -42.31
C ASP A 836 -17.24 6.48 -43.59
N SER A 837 -17.87 7.17 -44.51
CA SER A 837 -17.20 7.64 -45.75
C SER A 837 -16.20 8.77 -45.45
N HIS A 838 -16.42 9.58 -44.42
CA HIS A 838 -15.53 10.66 -44.04
C HIS A 838 -14.38 10.23 -43.14
N ILE A 839 -14.57 9.16 -42.37
CA ILE A 839 -13.50 8.61 -41.51
C ILE A 839 -12.39 7.94 -42.33
N ASN A 840 -12.74 7.46 -43.60
CA ASN A 840 -11.82 6.75 -44.47
C ASN A 840 -11.43 7.54 -45.73
N SER A 841 -11.47 8.89 -45.67
CA SER A 841 -11.15 9.71 -46.87
C SER A 841 -9.69 9.51 -47.28
N ASP A 842 -9.50 8.99 -48.51
CA ASP A 842 -8.17 8.80 -49.12
C ASP A 842 -7.44 10.13 -49.40
N ASP A 843 -8.15 11.23 -49.39
CA ASP A 843 -7.55 12.56 -49.64
C ASP A 843 -6.83 13.09 -48.39
N ASP A 844 -7.33 12.87 -47.17
CA ASP A 844 -6.64 13.16 -45.93
C ASP A 844 -5.32 12.37 -45.83
N TRP A 845 -5.32 11.12 -46.36
CA TRP A 845 -4.11 10.31 -46.39
C TRP A 845 -3.07 10.81 -47.38
N LYS A 846 -3.45 11.28 -48.55
CA LYS A 846 -2.50 11.81 -49.54
C LYS A 846 -1.77 13.03 -49.04
N VAL A 847 -2.47 13.91 -48.33
CA VAL A 847 -1.86 15.08 -47.70
C VAL A 847 -0.88 14.67 -46.58
N PHE A 848 -1.26 13.69 -45.77
CA PHE A 848 -0.36 13.14 -44.74
C PHE A 848 0.86 12.47 -45.36
N GLU A 849 0.67 11.61 -46.37
CA GLU A 849 1.73 10.88 -47.04
C GLU A 849 2.75 11.80 -47.68
N SER A 850 2.28 12.88 -48.34
CA SER A 850 3.14 13.87 -48.96
C SER A 850 4.00 14.62 -47.92
N ASN A 851 3.40 15.05 -46.81
CA ASN A 851 4.08 15.76 -45.74
C ASN A 851 5.03 14.85 -44.96
N PHE A 852 4.63 13.60 -44.74
CA PHE A 852 5.43 12.62 -44.03
C PHE A 852 6.68 12.21 -44.83
N ASN A 853 6.56 12.02 -46.15
CA ASN A 853 7.68 11.69 -47.01
C ASN A 853 8.70 12.84 -47.09
N LEU A 854 8.24 14.09 -47.02
CA LEU A 854 9.12 15.26 -47.02
C LEU A 854 9.98 15.34 -45.75
N LEU A 855 9.48 14.82 -44.63
CA LEU A 855 10.16 14.90 -43.35
C LEU A 855 10.99 13.65 -43.00
N HIS A 856 10.65 12.53 -43.54
CA HIS A 856 11.29 11.24 -43.24
C HIS A 856 11.99 10.62 -44.44
N ASP A 857 12.71 11.46 -45.21
CA ASP A 857 13.59 11.07 -46.32
C ASP A 857 12.97 10.00 -47.26
N GLN A 858 11.79 10.31 -47.78
CA GLN A 858 11.02 9.43 -48.68
C GLN A 858 10.71 8.02 -48.07
N PHE A 859 10.40 7.96 -46.80
CA PHE A 859 10.14 6.72 -46.07
C PHE A 859 9.25 5.71 -46.81
N PHE A 860 8.12 6.14 -47.36
CA PHE A 860 7.23 5.22 -48.08
C PHE A 860 7.86 4.64 -49.34
N LYS A 861 8.68 5.40 -50.04
CA LYS A 861 9.40 4.96 -51.21
C LYS A 861 10.41 3.88 -50.85
N ARG A 862 11.26 4.15 -49.84
CA ARG A 862 12.24 3.18 -49.36
C ARG A 862 11.56 1.89 -48.86
N LEU A 863 10.51 2.05 -48.05
CA LEU A 863 9.79 0.91 -47.49
C LEU A 863 9.16 0.02 -48.56
N LYS A 864 8.66 0.63 -49.64
CA LYS A 864 8.05 -0.09 -50.76
C LYS A 864 9.09 -0.72 -51.70
N GLU A 865 10.26 -0.12 -51.86
CA GLU A 865 11.39 -0.67 -52.57
C GLU A 865 11.97 -1.88 -51.85
N THR A 866 12.08 -1.83 -50.52
CA THR A 866 12.62 -2.93 -49.71
C THR A 866 11.59 -4.07 -49.53
N TYR A 867 10.30 -3.75 -49.46
CA TYR A 867 9.21 -4.71 -49.26
C TYR A 867 8.07 -4.51 -50.27
N PRO A 868 8.23 -4.95 -51.53
CA PRO A 868 7.27 -4.67 -52.61
C PRO A 868 5.86 -5.21 -52.38
N HIS A 869 5.71 -6.18 -51.49
CA HIS A 869 4.41 -6.86 -51.23
C HIS A 869 3.53 -6.15 -50.17
N LEU A 870 3.97 -4.99 -49.66
CA LEU A 870 3.18 -4.23 -48.73
C LEU A 870 2.02 -3.51 -49.44
N THR A 871 0.84 -3.66 -48.89
CA THR A 871 -0.37 -2.99 -49.38
C THR A 871 -0.42 -1.54 -48.87
N PRO A 872 -1.23 -0.66 -49.49
CA PRO A 872 -1.41 0.72 -48.96
C PRO A 872 -1.83 0.76 -47.47
N GLY A 873 -2.63 -0.22 -47.04
CA GLY A 873 -3.00 -0.35 -45.65
C GLY A 873 -1.85 -0.76 -44.71
N ASP A 874 -0.89 -1.53 -45.23
CA ASP A 874 0.32 -1.90 -44.50
C ASP A 874 1.27 -0.71 -44.38
N LEU A 875 1.37 0.13 -45.40
CA LEU A 875 2.17 1.36 -45.41
C LEU A 875 1.62 2.39 -44.42
N ARG A 876 0.30 2.56 -44.37
CA ARG A 876 -0.37 3.40 -43.36
C ARG A 876 -0.02 2.95 -41.93
N LEU A 877 -0.12 1.67 -41.68
CA LEU A 877 0.22 1.11 -40.38
C LEU A 877 1.70 1.31 -40.05
N ALA A 878 2.60 1.12 -41.02
CA ALA A 878 4.04 1.33 -40.83
C ALA A 878 4.38 2.79 -40.51
N ALA A 879 3.74 3.76 -41.16
CA ALA A 879 3.92 5.19 -40.86
C ALA A 879 3.47 5.55 -39.44
N TYR A 880 2.33 5.07 -39.00
CA TYR A 880 1.85 5.32 -37.64
C TYR A 880 2.74 4.68 -36.58
N LEU A 881 3.29 3.51 -36.84
CA LEU A 881 4.26 2.85 -35.97
C LEU A 881 5.59 3.63 -35.91
N LYS A 882 6.05 4.17 -37.05
CA LYS A 882 7.24 5.05 -37.10
C LYS A 882 7.04 6.34 -36.30
N MET A 883 5.82 6.85 -36.22
CA MET A 883 5.45 7.97 -35.34
C MET A 883 5.27 7.57 -33.86
N ASN A 884 5.58 6.34 -33.52
CA ASN A 884 5.46 5.78 -32.16
C ASN A 884 4.03 5.81 -31.59
N LEU A 885 3.02 5.75 -32.43
CA LEU A 885 1.63 5.68 -31.97
C LEU A 885 1.32 4.29 -31.41
N SER A 886 0.61 4.26 -30.31
CA SER A 886 0.17 3.01 -29.66
C SER A 886 -0.89 2.29 -30.50
N SER A 887 -1.04 0.98 -30.31
CA SER A 887 -2.09 0.19 -30.99
C SER A 887 -3.50 0.73 -30.74
N LYS A 888 -3.72 1.42 -29.61
CA LYS A 888 -5.00 2.04 -29.26
C LYS A 888 -5.27 3.32 -30.07
N GLU A 889 -4.26 4.15 -30.23
CA GLU A 889 -4.33 5.36 -31.06
C GLU A 889 -4.46 5.01 -32.55
N ILE A 890 -3.70 4.02 -33.02
CA ILE A 890 -3.78 3.53 -34.40
C ILE A 890 -5.15 2.90 -34.68
N ALA A 891 -5.76 2.26 -33.70
CA ALA A 891 -7.09 1.68 -33.80
C ALA A 891 -8.16 2.75 -34.09
N SER A 892 -8.06 3.89 -33.42
CA SER A 892 -8.95 5.05 -33.63
C SER A 892 -8.72 5.70 -35.01
N LEU A 893 -7.47 5.78 -35.46
CA LEU A 893 -7.10 6.35 -36.76
C LEU A 893 -7.53 5.49 -37.96
N LEU A 894 -7.52 4.16 -37.79
CA LEU A 894 -7.88 3.24 -38.83
C LEU A 894 -9.31 2.68 -38.73
N ASN A 895 -10.05 3.14 -37.71
CA ASN A 895 -11.43 2.74 -37.41
C ASN A 895 -11.61 1.20 -37.36
N ILE A 896 -10.72 0.54 -36.64
CA ILE A 896 -10.81 -0.91 -36.40
C ILE A 896 -10.52 -1.20 -34.91
N SER A 897 -10.94 -2.36 -34.45
CA SER A 897 -10.69 -2.74 -33.07
C SER A 897 -9.19 -2.86 -32.78
N VAL A 898 -8.78 -2.64 -31.53
CA VAL A 898 -7.38 -2.81 -31.08
C VAL A 898 -6.88 -4.21 -31.44
N ARG A 899 -7.74 -5.24 -31.28
CA ARG A 899 -7.44 -6.61 -31.69
C ARG A 899 -7.24 -6.72 -33.22
N GLY A 900 -7.95 -5.90 -33.99
CA GLY A 900 -7.75 -5.77 -35.43
C GLY A 900 -6.39 -5.17 -35.80
N ILE A 901 -5.91 -4.19 -35.01
CA ILE A 901 -4.57 -3.63 -35.18
C ILE A 901 -3.50 -4.67 -34.84
N GLU A 902 -3.62 -5.40 -33.74
CA GLU A 902 -2.65 -6.44 -33.39
C GLU A 902 -2.55 -7.53 -34.47
N ASN A 903 -3.66 -7.92 -35.04
CA ASN A 903 -3.66 -8.83 -36.17
C ASN A 903 -3.00 -8.24 -37.43
N LYS A 904 -3.19 -6.95 -37.68
CA LYS A 904 -2.53 -6.24 -38.79
C LYS A 904 -1.02 -6.07 -38.51
N ARG A 905 -0.60 -5.79 -37.30
CA ARG A 905 0.82 -5.75 -36.90
C ARG A 905 1.48 -7.12 -37.12
N TYR A 906 0.81 -8.18 -36.71
CA TYR A 906 1.29 -9.54 -36.93
C TYR A 906 1.47 -9.84 -38.43
N ARG A 907 0.47 -9.48 -39.26
CA ARG A 907 0.55 -9.66 -40.72
C ARG A 907 1.63 -8.79 -41.38
N LEU A 908 1.79 -7.55 -40.90
CA LEU A 908 2.84 -6.64 -41.35
C LEU A 908 4.23 -7.24 -41.06
N ARG A 909 4.43 -7.73 -39.85
CA ARG A 909 5.65 -8.42 -39.45
C ARG A 909 5.95 -9.63 -40.35
N THR A 910 4.96 -10.45 -40.61
CA THR A 910 5.10 -11.64 -41.48
C THR A 910 5.46 -11.23 -42.92
N LYS A 911 4.84 -10.17 -43.44
CA LYS A 911 5.14 -9.65 -44.78
C LYS A 911 6.54 -9.04 -44.92
N MET A 912 7.06 -8.52 -43.81
CA MET A 912 8.41 -7.95 -43.73
C MET A 912 9.47 -9.01 -43.32
N ASN A 913 9.06 -10.25 -43.14
CA ASN A 913 9.88 -11.40 -42.78
C ASN A 913 10.75 -11.15 -41.51
N LEU A 914 10.16 -10.49 -40.48
CA LEU A 914 10.83 -10.15 -39.23
C LEU A 914 10.63 -11.27 -38.22
N ASP A 915 11.73 -11.64 -37.53
CA ASP A 915 11.72 -12.64 -36.45
C ASP A 915 10.81 -12.20 -35.28
N LYS A 916 10.31 -13.18 -34.52
CA LYS A 916 9.39 -12.91 -33.39
C LYS A 916 9.98 -12.03 -32.28
N GLU A 917 11.29 -12.02 -32.17
CA GLU A 917 12.01 -11.28 -31.13
C GLU A 917 12.26 -9.81 -31.50
N VAL A 918 12.14 -9.42 -32.77
CA VAL A 918 12.37 -8.04 -33.21
C VAL A 918 11.14 -7.19 -32.94
N ASN A 919 11.29 -6.10 -32.22
CA ASN A 919 10.19 -5.16 -32.01
C ASN A 919 9.85 -4.40 -33.30
N LEU A 920 8.66 -4.65 -33.84
CA LEU A 920 8.23 -4.07 -35.12
C LEU A 920 8.23 -2.52 -35.09
N THR A 921 7.91 -1.91 -33.96
CA THR A 921 7.87 -0.44 -33.86
C THR A 921 9.27 0.14 -33.87
N GLU A 922 10.18 -0.43 -33.09
CA GLU A 922 11.58 -0.02 -33.05
C GLU A 922 12.25 -0.20 -34.41
N PHE A 923 12.03 -1.34 -35.04
CA PHE A 923 12.53 -1.60 -36.41
C PHE A 923 12.08 -0.52 -37.40
N LEU A 924 10.80 -0.14 -37.39
CA LEU A 924 10.27 0.88 -38.29
C LEU A 924 10.71 2.30 -37.92
N MET A 925 11.04 2.55 -36.67
CA MET A 925 11.64 3.83 -36.23
C MET A 925 13.06 4.01 -36.78
N GLU A 926 13.84 2.96 -36.81
CA GLU A 926 15.19 2.97 -37.36
C GLU A 926 15.24 2.91 -38.89
N PHE A 927 14.22 2.24 -39.52
CA PHE A 927 14.09 2.13 -40.97
C PHE A 927 13.91 3.49 -41.64
#